data_0f327ea3ff64048348036bbd607a9ccf
#
_entry.id   0f327ea3ff64048348036bbd607a9ccf
#
_cell.length_a   1.000
_cell.length_b   1.000
_cell.length_c   1.000
_cell.angle_alpha   90.00
_cell.angle_beta   90.00
_cell.angle_gamma   90.00
#
_symmetry.space_group_name_H-M   'P 1'
#
loop_
_entity.id
_entity.type
_entity.pdbx_description
1 polymer ?
#
loop_
_entity_poly.entity_id
_entity_poly.type
_entity_poly.pdbx_seq_one_letter_code
_entity_poly.pdbx_strand_id
1 'polypeptide(L)'
;MASPARRIVIILAFFAAGLIGSAIALSFGVHSDGFRRWLQANLSQRTGYAIAIGRLRLALPLRLVASDVTVDKDGKRILSAGEFKVAVSPLDVFAKTIHNVEIERPVLEMDLAEILKSGPKDKTNLSLRNLKISNGLAVIRTEAGSRLEIPGITLSAQNLNLGGQTGITLRAEILSLDGVADIAIERRDREFSLRATMNAKPTTGLLGRGVSANAQPLVKADGTLRMPLGQEPTIEAALKFNRLKLGGRELTGELKTIATLDKNFAAGTFSSQLGVNGFPNIISPVPLQIRDEPALLNAHGGFSVSDKSIALKSLTLHSHLGNAEAIGNLVFTPVLSVNDGHIAAHRLDWQIVKTSLPEPFNQWIYQGQGELEMKLRGPWNALQFEGLARSENTQVRGANFSLGSFSLRAPFKWANGQLAVQNGRIDAKKFSLEGKLRSGVAQAEIGAISYDPKKPGLVTAQIKLSGGQFSSADSSKVGEDLALEGSVEIIAQKQRKVSSVLARLSFTAGELLWGKFFGELKAQKPVLVIDAEYDRDTDRLQCHSCTIALATVGQMNLAGSIETISQTPQLRLQARSDNLSPAGFFQYFLRETYHRQYPLLDKLTVGGQMAMQLQLDGAPEQLALSGNLSLSNGEIASLSNDWQLAAMSINLPFQISLDDRPLENAAAPVLGSLSIERARFGNQQLGPLTTTISLSNNALRLHQPLHLSLFGGAVELRNVTWRDIVRDPKAVTFSADTKRLQLQELTAALNWPRFAGQLDGAIPEVESVGNTLRSRGEIQADLFGGRLRLSKLEIENLFSELPSIKMSAKLESIDLEQLSKTFAFGRISGILEGTIEDLVITDGQPSQMRADLHSVQRSGVDQRISVDALNKITVLSSGQEAGALYGGLAGFFDSFRYSKLGFKAVLRNDRLTLRGVESQGENELLVVGSFLPPTVNIVSHTQVIAFSELVRRLERIKTDKPAIK
;
A
#
# COMPACT_ATOMS: atom_id res chain seq x y z
N MET A 1 59.36 -47.44 -15.87
CA MET A 1 59.55 -46.03 -16.14
C MET A 1 60.33 -45.43 -14.98
N ALA A 2 61.54 -44.99 -15.21
CA ALA A 2 62.16 -44.17 -14.14
C ALA A 2 61.47 -42.85 -14.10
N SER A 3 60.86 -42.53 -12.95
CA SER A 3 60.29 -41.23 -12.74
C SER A 3 61.35 -40.13 -12.95
N PRO A 4 61.01 -38.94 -13.44
CA PRO A 4 61.99 -37.86 -13.57
C PRO A 4 62.67 -37.54 -12.25
N ALA A 5 61.99 -37.70 -11.13
CA ALA A 5 62.66 -37.65 -9.83
C ALA A 5 63.79 -38.70 -9.68
N ARG A 6 63.58 -39.91 -10.17
CA ARG A 6 64.62 -40.96 -10.17
C ARG A 6 65.75 -40.63 -11.17
N ARG A 7 65.45 -40.00 -12.34
CA ARG A 7 66.51 -39.56 -13.27
C ARG A 7 67.30 -38.41 -12.67
N ILE A 8 66.63 -37.47 -12.02
CA ILE A 8 67.31 -36.36 -11.35
C ILE A 8 68.15 -36.89 -10.21
N VAL A 9 67.62 -37.84 -9.42
CA VAL A 9 68.39 -38.48 -8.32
C VAL A 9 69.48 -39.34 -8.87
N ILE A 10 69.28 -40.02 -10.02
CA ILE A 10 70.35 -40.72 -10.69
C ILE A 10 71.45 -39.78 -11.22
N ILE A 11 71.04 -38.63 -11.85
CA ILE A 11 72.01 -37.61 -12.26
C ILE A 11 72.77 -37.04 -11.10
N LEU A 12 72.02 -36.71 -10.02
CA LEU A 12 72.59 -36.20 -8.77
C LEU A 12 73.46 -37.20 -8.07
N ALA A 13 73.14 -38.51 -8.11
CA ALA A 13 73.91 -39.56 -7.54
C ALA A 13 75.14 -39.89 -8.36
N PHE A 14 75.03 -39.90 -9.68
CA PHE A 14 76.19 -40.04 -10.52
C PHE A 14 77.13 -38.85 -10.47
N PHE A 15 76.55 -37.65 -10.36
CA PHE A 15 77.31 -36.43 -10.14
C PHE A 15 78.05 -36.48 -8.79
N ALA A 16 77.36 -36.90 -7.74
CA ALA A 16 77.98 -37.13 -6.44
C ALA A 16 78.97 -38.23 -6.41
N ALA A 17 78.74 -39.42 -7.07
CA ALA A 17 79.65 -40.50 -7.18
C ALA A 17 80.90 -40.21 -8.06
N GLY A 18 80.70 -39.43 -9.08
CA GLY A 18 81.79 -38.86 -9.89
C GLY A 18 82.60 -37.88 -9.04
N LEU A 19 81.94 -37.04 -8.23
CA LEU A 19 82.66 -36.20 -7.26
C LEU A 19 83.38 -36.98 -6.16
N ILE A 20 82.88 -38.12 -5.73
CA ILE A 20 83.51 -39.01 -4.72
C ILE A 20 84.72 -39.71 -5.30
N GLY A 21 84.58 -40.32 -6.47
CA GLY A 21 85.71 -40.88 -7.20
C GLY A 21 86.89 -39.89 -7.43
N SER A 22 86.50 -38.65 -7.59
CA SER A 22 87.45 -37.54 -7.72
C SER A 22 88.05 -37.06 -6.43
N ALA A 23 87.32 -37.18 -5.28
CA ALA A 23 87.91 -36.85 -3.98
C ALA A 23 89.07 -37.70 -3.54
N ILE A 24 89.18 -38.92 -4.06
CA ILE A 24 90.33 -39.79 -3.84
C ILE A 24 91.52 -39.33 -4.73
N ALA A 25 91.33 -38.83 -5.92
CA ALA A 25 92.29 -38.11 -6.73
C ALA A 25 92.61 -36.70 -6.17
N LEU A 26 91.88 -36.22 -5.21
CA LEU A 26 91.83 -34.85 -4.62
C LEU A 26 93.01 -34.58 -3.68
N SER A 27 93.88 -35.59 -3.29
CA SER A 27 95.17 -35.30 -2.62
C SER A 27 96.16 -34.58 -3.48
N PHE A 28 95.95 -34.49 -4.87
CA PHE A 28 96.92 -34.01 -5.83
C PHE A 28 96.48 -32.91 -6.83
N GLY A 29 95.37 -32.24 -6.75
CA GLY A 29 95.21 -31.19 -7.76
C GLY A 29 93.80 -30.65 -7.96
N VAL A 30 92.99 -30.50 -6.97
CA VAL A 30 91.56 -30.13 -7.07
C VAL A 30 91.25 -28.68 -7.60
N HIS A 31 92.22 -27.80 -7.67
CA HIS A 31 92.10 -26.42 -8.15
C HIS A 31 92.46 -26.25 -9.61
N SER A 32 92.78 -27.37 -10.39
CA SER A 32 93.12 -27.26 -11.77
C SER A 32 91.93 -27.34 -12.75
N ASP A 33 91.90 -26.47 -13.77
CA ASP A 33 90.95 -26.55 -14.88
C ASP A 33 90.92 -27.89 -15.58
N GLY A 34 92.03 -28.66 -15.52
CA GLY A 34 92.13 -30.01 -16.05
C GLY A 34 91.23 -31.03 -15.33
N PHE A 35 91.17 -30.95 -14.04
CA PHE A 35 90.29 -31.81 -13.19
C PHE A 35 88.85 -31.51 -13.40
N ARG A 36 88.49 -30.23 -13.47
CA ARG A 36 87.09 -29.78 -13.75
C ARG A 36 86.65 -30.32 -15.14
N ARG A 37 87.45 -30.15 -16.18
CA ARG A 37 87.12 -30.65 -17.53
C ARG A 37 87.00 -32.17 -17.59
N TRP A 38 87.89 -32.88 -16.89
CA TRP A 38 87.87 -34.35 -16.82
C TRP A 38 86.57 -34.80 -16.08
N LEU A 39 86.19 -34.17 -14.99
CA LEU A 39 84.99 -34.46 -14.26
C LEU A 39 83.72 -34.20 -15.09
N GLN A 40 83.70 -33.11 -15.80
CA GLN A 40 82.60 -32.81 -16.73
C GLN A 40 82.46 -33.86 -17.85
N ALA A 41 83.57 -34.21 -18.50
CA ALA A 41 83.56 -35.22 -19.56
C ALA A 41 83.11 -36.60 -19.01
N ASN A 42 83.64 -37.05 -17.87
CA ASN A 42 83.34 -38.33 -17.26
C ASN A 42 81.89 -38.41 -16.79
N LEU A 43 81.36 -37.33 -16.18
CA LEU A 43 80.00 -37.27 -15.83
C LEU A 43 79.05 -37.22 -17.04
N SER A 44 79.40 -36.47 -18.06
CA SER A 44 78.61 -36.38 -19.27
C SER A 44 78.56 -37.74 -20.00
N GLN A 45 79.72 -38.44 -20.12
CA GLN A 45 79.82 -39.76 -20.76
C GLN A 45 78.97 -40.83 -19.96
N ARG A 46 78.99 -40.81 -18.62
CA ARG A 46 78.33 -41.82 -17.80
C ARG A 46 76.87 -41.62 -17.71
N THR A 47 76.43 -40.33 -17.75
CA THR A 47 74.99 -39.94 -17.56
C THR A 47 74.27 -39.81 -18.90
N GLY A 48 74.95 -39.63 -20.00
CA GLY A 48 74.36 -39.29 -21.30
C GLY A 48 73.83 -37.89 -21.38
N TYR A 49 74.12 -37.00 -20.37
CA TYR A 49 73.73 -35.61 -20.35
C TYR A 49 74.99 -34.69 -20.56
N ALA A 50 74.84 -33.60 -21.26
CA ALA A 50 75.87 -32.60 -21.36
C ALA A 50 75.97 -31.83 -20.05
N ILE A 51 76.99 -32.04 -19.23
CA ILE A 51 77.17 -31.42 -17.92
C ILE A 51 78.28 -30.38 -18.02
N ALA A 52 77.94 -29.15 -17.60
CA ALA A 52 78.97 -28.08 -17.52
C ALA A 52 79.07 -27.59 -16.05
N ILE A 53 80.29 -27.36 -15.58
CA ILE A 53 80.62 -26.88 -14.24
C ILE A 53 81.42 -25.56 -14.38
N GLY A 54 80.90 -24.49 -13.86
CA GLY A 54 81.53 -23.16 -13.93
C GLY A 54 82.78 -23.09 -13.07
N ARG A 55 82.71 -23.43 -11.83
CA ARG A 55 83.88 -23.47 -10.85
C ARG A 55 83.73 -24.66 -9.92
N LEU A 56 84.90 -25.18 -9.51
CA LEU A 56 85.00 -26.29 -8.58
C LEU A 56 85.99 -25.94 -7.46
N ARG A 57 85.58 -26.14 -6.19
CA ARG A 57 86.38 -25.86 -5.02
C ARG A 57 86.20 -26.91 -3.93
N LEU A 58 87.16 -27.13 -3.10
CA LEU A 58 87.09 -27.96 -1.90
C LEU A 58 86.97 -27.01 -0.71
N ALA A 59 85.90 -27.21 0.10
CA ALA A 59 85.64 -26.46 1.35
C ALA A 59 85.88 -27.38 2.55
N LEU A 60 86.35 -26.85 3.64
CA LEU A 60 86.55 -27.61 4.89
C LEU A 60 85.14 -27.72 5.64
N PRO A 61 84.78 -28.85 6.28
CA PRO A 61 85.56 -30.12 6.36
C PRO A 61 85.18 -31.07 5.21
N LEU A 62 86.00 -31.29 4.25
CA LEU A 62 85.86 -32.22 3.11
C LEU A 62 84.52 -32.12 2.33
N ARG A 63 84.14 -30.89 1.93
CA ARG A 63 83.00 -30.67 1.07
C ARG A 63 83.44 -30.22 -0.30
N LEU A 64 83.01 -30.88 -1.35
CA LEU A 64 83.21 -30.47 -2.75
C LEU A 64 82.08 -29.57 -3.13
N VAL A 65 82.42 -28.34 -3.59
CA VAL A 65 81.47 -27.31 -4.00
C VAL A 65 81.67 -26.99 -5.48
N ALA A 66 80.72 -27.33 -6.32
CA ALA A 66 80.66 -27.00 -7.73
C ALA A 66 79.66 -25.78 -7.89
N SER A 67 80.08 -24.72 -8.54
CA SER A 67 79.25 -23.55 -8.78
C SER A 67 78.89 -23.46 -10.26
N ASP A 68 77.79 -22.87 -10.59
CA ASP A 68 77.18 -22.62 -11.89
C ASP A 68 77.14 -23.98 -12.71
N VAL A 69 76.48 -24.95 -12.10
CA VAL A 69 76.33 -26.29 -12.74
C VAL A 69 75.14 -26.26 -13.66
N THR A 70 75.34 -26.72 -14.91
CA THR A 70 74.23 -26.89 -15.89
C THR A 70 74.18 -28.27 -16.42
N VAL A 71 73.00 -28.82 -16.66
CA VAL A 71 72.76 -30.11 -17.25
C VAL A 71 71.79 -29.95 -18.40
N ASP A 72 72.34 -30.31 -19.62
CA ASP A 72 71.55 -30.17 -20.84
C ASP A 72 71.34 -31.57 -21.46
N LYS A 73 70.22 -31.81 -22.12
CA LYS A 73 69.93 -33.02 -22.87
C LYS A 73 69.33 -32.63 -24.20
N ASP A 74 69.89 -33.19 -25.27
CA ASP A 74 69.39 -32.92 -26.65
C ASP A 74 69.32 -31.42 -26.97
N GLY A 75 70.25 -30.61 -26.42
CA GLY A 75 70.28 -29.15 -26.60
C GLY A 75 69.30 -28.35 -25.72
N LYS A 76 68.52 -29.04 -24.87
CA LYS A 76 67.58 -28.37 -23.92
C LYS A 76 68.13 -28.41 -22.50
N ARG A 77 68.07 -27.32 -21.79
CA ARG A 77 68.42 -27.20 -20.35
C ARG A 77 67.40 -27.92 -19.52
N ILE A 78 67.89 -28.90 -18.70
CA ILE A 78 67.02 -29.63 -17.75
C ILE A 78 67.31 -29.18 -16.36
N LEU A 79 68.53 -28.86 -15.99
CA LEU A 79 68.86 -28.40 -14.63
C LEU A 79 69.94 -27.33 -14.70
N SER A 80 69.75 -26.26 -13.94
CA SER A 80 70.86 -25.38 -13.59
C SER A 80 70.83 -25.14 -12.07
N ALA A 81 71.98 -25.07 -11.45
CA ALA A 81 72.12 -24.83 -10.01
C ALA A 81 73.28 -23.84 -9.73
N GLY A 82 73.00 -22.90 -8.85
CA GLY A 82 73.96 -21.89 -8.43
C GLY A 82 75.14 -22.52 -7.65
N GLU A 83 74.87 -23.37 -6.74
CA GLU A 83 75.86 -24.13 -6.00
C GLU A 83 75.36 -25.58 -5.74
N PHE A 84 76.38 -26.53 -5.91
CA PHE A 84 76.20 -27.93 -5.63
C PHE A 84 77.21 -28.33 -4.60
N LYS A 85 76.84 -28.75 -3.44
CA LYS A 85 77.71 -29.11 -2.29
C LYS A 85 77.55 -30.55 -2.00
N VAL A 86 78.70 -31.37 -2.00
CA VAL A 86 78.66 -32.76 -1.63
C VAL A 86 79.63 -33.03 -0.47
N ALA A 87 79.11 -33.56 0.60
CA ALA A 87 79.99 -33.99 1.68
C ALA A 87 80.53 -35.34 1.34
N VAL A 88 81.92 -35.48 1.34
CA VAL A 88 82.63 -36.68 0.90
C VAL A 88 83.36 -37.25 2.10
N SER A 89 83.09 -38.49 2.43
CA SER A 89 83.85 -39.26 3.40
C SER A 89 84.54 -40.43 2.70
N PRO A 90 85.83 -40.73 3.02
CA PRO A 90 86.53 -41.86 2.45
C PRO A 90 85.81 -43.23 2.60
N LEU A 91 85.04 -43.40 3.70
CA LEU A 91 84.28 -44.57 4.00
C LEU A 91 83.02 -44.71 3.13
N ASP A 92 82.47 -43.57 2.64
CA ASP A 92 81.24 -43.55 1.78
C ASP A 92 81.49 -44.13 0.40
N VAL A 93 82.70 -43.98 -0.08
CA VAL A 93 83.11 -44.52 -1.37
C VAL A 93 83.05 -46.06 -1.44
N PHE A 94 83.46 -46.70 -0.35
CA PHE A 94 83.41 -48.15 -0.21
C PHE A 94 81.97 -48.69 0.02
N ALA A 95 81.17 -47.85 0.71
CA ALA A 95 79.78 -48.22 1.08
C ALA A 95 78.81 -47.90 -0.09
N LYS A 96 79.23 -47.25 -1.21
CA LYS A 96 78.34 -46.75 -2.29
C LYS A 96 77.24 -45.94 -1.79
N THR A 97 77.47 -45.16 -0.72
CA THR A 97 76.50 -44.30 -0.05
C THR A 97 76.96 -42.81 -0.06
N ILE A 98 76.14 -41.92 -0.47
CA ILE A 98 76.38 -40.48 -0.34
C ILE A 98 75.65 -39.95 0.81
N HIS A 99 76.36 -39.28 1.80
CA HIS A 99 75.76 -38.86 3.06
C HIS A 99 75.01 -37.58 2.96
N ASN A 100 75.50 -36.57 2.26
CA ASN A 100 74.86 -35.28 2.20
C ASN A 100 75.07 -34.56 0.85
N VAL A 101 73.99 -34.17 0.20
CA VAL A 101 74.02 -33.36 -1.01
C VAL A 101 73.15 -32.15 -0.77
N GLU A 102 73.76 -30.95 -0.91
CA GLU A 102 73.07 -29.66 -0.82
C GLU A 102 73.13 -28.96 -2.18
N ILE A 103 71.94 -28.47 -2.66
CA ILE A 103 71.87 -27.79 -3.93
C ILE A 103 71.15 -26.42 -3.66
N GLU A 104 71.89 -25.35 -4.03
CA GLU A 104 71.34 -23.98 -3.83
C GLU A 104 70.86 -23.42 -5.15
N ARG A 105 69.66 -22.87 -5.13
CA ARG A 105 69.01 -22.21 -6.28
C ARG A 105 69.00 -23.06 -7.56
N PRO A 106 68.59 -24.33 -7.52
CA PRO A 106 68.44 -25.07 -8.75
C PRO A 106 67.21 -24.57 -9.51
N VAL A 107 67.37 -24.47 -10.84
CA VAL A 107 66.25 -24.32 -11.78
C VAL A 107 66.09 -25.65 -12.49
N LEU A 108 65.00 -26.30 -12.32
CA LEU A 108 64.66 -27.57 -12.91
C LEU A 108 63.57 -27.31 -13.98
N GLU A 109 63.95 -27.55 -15.25
CA GLU A 109 63.05 -27.50 -16.39
C GLU A 109 62.69 -28.92 -16.84
N MET A 110 61.34 -29.20 -16.79
CA MET A 110 60.84 -30.55 -17.13
C MET A 110 59.70 -30.42 -18.14
N ASP A 111 59.72 -31.37 -19.10
CA ASP A 111 58.59 -31.52 -20.00
C ASP A 111 57.66 -32.61 -19.41
N LEU A 112 56.38 -32.26 -19.20
CA LEU A 112 55.46 -33.19 -18.58
C LEU A 112 55.27 -34.48 -19.34
N ALA A 113 55.33 -34.43 -20.66
CA ALA A 113 55.27 -35.61 -21.54
C ALA A 113 56.49 -36.51 -21.42
N GLU A 114 57.67 -35.94 -21.16
CA GLU A 114 58.94 -36.71 -21.00
C GLU A 114 59.00 -37.31 -19.61
N ILE A 115 58.45 -36.72 -18.63
CA ILE A 115 58.26 -37.26 -17.27
C ILE A 115 57.49 -38.59 -17.32
N LEU A 116 56.49 -38.63 -18.17
CA LEU A 116 55.55 -39.76 -18.25
C LEU A 116 55.97 -40.88 -19.09
N LYS A 117 56.90 -40.68 -20.09
CA LYS A 117 57.32 -41.67 -21.07
C LYS A 117 58.50 -42.55 -20.62
N SER A 118 59.19 -42.19 -19.54
CA SER A 118 60.47 -42.92 -19.23
C SER A 118 60.28 -44.04 -18.20
N GLY A 119 60.54 -45.29 -18.67
CA GLY A 119 60.67 -46.54 -17.90
C GLY A 119 62.07 -46.76 -17.32
N PRO A 120 62.22 -47.65 -16.33
CA PRO A 120 63.50 -47.96 -15.69
C PRO A 120 64.43 -48.73 -16.66
N LYS A 121 65.47 -48.06 -17.03
CA LYS A 121 66.63 -48.80 -17.66
C LYS A 121 67.79 -48.53 -16.73
N ASP A 122 68.10 -49.37 -15.87
CA ASP A 122 69.37 -49.67 -15.13
C ASP A 122 69.16 -49.68 -13.60
N LYS A 123 69.70 -50.79 -13.02
CA LYS A 123 69.82 -51.06 -11.64
C LYS A 123 71.13 -50.41 -11.09
N THR A 124 71.05 -49.23 -10.63
CA THR A 124 72.11 -48.55 -9.89
C THR A 124 71.86 -48.71 -8.39
N ASN A 125 72.69 -49.42 -7.70
CA ASN A 125 72.65 -49.58 -6.22
C ASN A 125 73.36 -48.41 -5.51
N LEU A 126 72.89 -47.21 -5.71
CA LEU A 126 73.43 -46.05 -5.00
C LEU A 126 72.42 -45.54 -4.02
N SER A 127 72.81 -45.37 -2.76
CA SER A 127 71.92 -44.76 -1.73
C SER A 127 72.38 -43.36 -1.35
N LEU A 128 71.44 -42.44 -1.27
CA LEU A 128 71.66 -41.07 -0.84
C LEU A 128 70.97 -40.87 0.53
N ARG A 129 71.76 -40.61 1.58
CA ARG A 129 71.16 -40.44 2.92
C ARG A 129 70.44 -39.16 3.12
N ASN A 130 70.99 -38.01 2.66
CA ASN A 130 70.36 -36.73 2.83
C ASN A 130 70.53 -35.91 1.55
N LEU A 131 69.42 -35.42 1.02
CA LEU A 131 69.36 -34.42 -0.06
C LEU A 131 68.68 -33.17 0.47
N LYS A 132 69.31 -31.99 0.32
CA LYS A 132 68.75 -30.71 0.63
C LYS A 132 68.84 -29.80 -0.61
N ILE A 133 67.68 -29.28 -1.00
CA ILE A 133 67.60 -28.28 -2.06
C ILE A 133 67.03 -27.01 -1.36
N SER A 134 67.61 -25.84 -1.69
CA SER A 134 67.19 -24.55 -1.12
C SER A 134 66.96 -23.56 -2.24
N ASN A 135 65.85 -22.80 -2.17
CA ASN A 135 65.46 -21.78 -3.12
C ASN A 135 65.40 -22.25 -4.58
N GLY A 136 64.90 -23.47 -4.82
CA GLY A 136 64.75 -24.05 -6.14
C GLY A 136 63.55 -23.44 -6.91
N LEU A 137 63.63 -23.49 -8.24
CA LEU A 137 62.56 -23.16 -9.18
C LEU A 137 62.29 -24.39 -10.07
N ALA A 138 61.06 -24.90 -10.04
CA ALA A 138 60.64 -25.90 -11.00
C ALA A 138 59.83 -25.23 -12.13
N VAL A 139 60.18 -25.53 -13.36
CA VAL A 139 59.48 -25.07 -14.57
C VAL A 139 58.95 -26.31 -15.27
N ILE A 140 57.67 -26.52 -15.25
CA ILE A 140 56.99 -27.66 -15.92
C ILE A 140 56.39 -27.13 -17.21
N ARG A 141 56.78 -27.74 -18.35
CA ARG A 141 56.21 -27.42 -19.65
C ARG A 141 55.23 -28.52 -20.05
N THR A 142 54.07 -28.11 -20.58
CA THR A 142 53.11 -29.04 -21.19
C THR A 142 53.29 -29.12 -22.69
N GLU A 143 52.87 -30.21 -23.35
CA GLU A 143 52.87 -30.33 -24.81
C GLU A 143 52.13 -29.19 -25.53
N ALA A 144 51.17 -28.56 -24.86
CA ALA A 144 50.42 -27.41 -25.36
C ALA A 144 51.17 -26.05 -25.21
N GLY A 145 52.45 -26.07 -24.78
CA GLY A 145 53.28 -24.88 -24.66
C GLY A 145 53.03 -24.05 -23.37
N SER A 146 52.19 -24.50 -22.48
CA SER A 146 51.96 -23.83 -21.17
C SER A 146 53.18 -24.07 -20.26
N ARG A 147 53.64 -23.03 -19.57
CA ARG A 147 54.74 -23.02 -18.63
C ARG A 147 54.23 -22.78 -17.22
N LEU A 148 54.40 -23.76 -16.32
CA LEU A 148 54.09 -23.63 -14.90
C LEU A 148 55.40 -23.43 -14.13
N GLU A 149 55.54 -22.31 -13.45
CA GLU A 149 56.68 -21.99 -12.61
C GLU A 149 56.30 -22.15 -11.13
N ILE A 150 57.09 -22.95 -10.40
CA ILE A 150 56.96 -23.14 -8.96
C ILE A 150 58.27 -22.66 -8.33
N PRO A 151 58.33 -21.40 -7.85
CA PRO A 151 59.51 -20.83 -7.20
C PRO A 151 59.57 -21.22 -5.72
N GLY A 152 60.76 -21.02 -5.13
CA GLY A 152 60.98 -21.18 -3.68
C GLY A 152 60.95 -22.61 -3.14
N ILE A 153 61.29 -23.58 -4.02
CA ILE A 153 61.29 -24.99 -3.61
C ILE A 153 62.45 -25.26 -2.65
N THR A 154 62.13 -25.69 -1.44
CA THR A 154 63.06 -26.25 -0.49
C THR A 154 62.73 -27.73 -0.31
N LEU A 155 63.67 -28.60 -0.64
CA LEU A 155 63.53 -30.04 -0.64
C LEU A 155 64.47 -30.64 0.43
N SER A 156 63.93 -31.51 1.26
CA SER A 156 64.72 -32.31 2.20
C SER A 156 64.27 -33.76 2.06
N ALA A 157 65.19 -34.57 1.64
CA ALA A 157 64.91 -36.01 1.46
C ALA A 157 65.96 -36.84 2.22
N GLN A 158 65.54 -37.93 2.87
CA GLN A 158 66.37 -38.83 3.66
C GLN A 158 66.22 -40.25 3.13
N ASN A 159 67.38 -40.98 3.18
CA ASN A 159 67.43 -42.42 2.81
C ASN A 159 66.89 -42.76 1.42
N LEU A 160 67.25 -41.97 0.42
CA LEU A 160 66.93 -42.24 -0.96
C LEU A 160 67.61 -43.48 -1.51
N ASN A 161 66.88 -44.57 -1.70
CA ASN A 161 67.41 -45.81 -2.36
C ASN A 161 66.97 -45.81 -3.82
N LEU A 162 67.92 -45.71 -4.71
CA LEU A 162 67.69 -45.58 -6.15
C LEU A 162 67.40 -46.91 -6.86
N GLY A 163 67.50 -48.05 -6.14
CA GLY A 163 67.37 -49.40 -6.70
C GLY A 163 66.06 -50.12 -6.37
N GLY A 164 65.17 -49.62 -5.53
CA GLY A 164 64.03 -50.41 -5.02
C GLY A 164 62.73 -49.57 -4.90
N GLN A 165 61.82 -50.05 -4.06
CA GLN A 165 60.66 -49.28 -3.63
C GLN A 165 61.17 -48.06 -2.89
N THR A 166 60.86 -46.88 -3.43
CA THR A 166 61.36 -45.62 -2.87
C THR A 166 60.20 -44.72 -2.46
N GLY A 167 60.15 -44.43 -1.14
CA GLY A 167 59.35 -43.30 -0.65
C GLY A 167 60.18 -41.99 -0.63
N ILE A 168 59.82 -40.99 -1.34
CA ILE A 168 60.50 -39.70 -1.33
C ILE A 168 59.56 -38.68 -0.64
N THR A 169 60.04 -38.04 0.41
CA THR A 169 59.31 -36.96 1.05
C THR A 169 59.97 -35.65 0.66
N LEU A 170 59.20 -34.77 0.06
CA LEU A 170 59.58 -33.42 -0.36
C LEU A 170 58.83 -32.42 0.50
N ARG A 171 59.58 -31.42 1.00
CA ARG A 171 58.94 -30.24 1.62
C ARG A 171 59.23 -29.04 0.70
N ALA A 172 58.22 -28.42 0.20
CA ALA A 172 58.31 -27.27 -0.70
C ALA A 172 57.61 -26.06 -0.07
N GLU A 173 58.28 -24.91 -0.07
CA GLU A 173 57.65 -23.63 0.25
C GLU A 173 57.11 -23.01 -1.06
N ILE A 174 55.81 -22.76 -1.06
CA ILE A 174 55.15 -22.16 -2.23
C ILE A 174 54.98 -20.66 -1.93
N LEU A 175 55.94 -19.85 -2.38
CA LEU A 175 55.95 -18.41 -2.10
C LEU A 175 54.68 -17.67 -2.58
N SER A 176 54.06 -18.10 -3.67
CA SER A 176 52.82 -17.52 -4.19
C SER A 176 51.58 -17.75 -3.31
N LEU A 177 51.69 -18.70 -2.39
CA LEU A 177 50.58 -19.05 -1.45
C LEU A 177 51.00 -18.90 0.02
N ASP A 178 52.18 -18.39 0.29
CA ASP A 178 52.76 -18.29 1.66
C ASP A 178 52.53 -19.60 2.44
N GLY A 179 52.86 -20.70 1.82
CA GLY A 179 52.52 -22.05 2.30
C GLY A 179 53.65 -23.05 2.20
N VAL A 180 53.53 -24.09 2.98
CA VAL A 180 54.45 -25.25 2.97
C VAL A 180 53.72 -26.48 2.46
N ALA A 181 54.25 -27.12 1.47
CA ALA A 181 53.71 -28.38 0.96
C ALA A 181 54.69 -29.53 1.30
N ASP A 182 54.16 -30.56 1.95
CA ASP A 182 54.89 -31.84 2.19
C ASP A 182 54.37 -32.85 1.13
N ILE A 183 55.27 -33.34 0.31
CA ILE A 183 54.95 -34.22 -0.82
C ILE A 183 55.57 -35.57 -0.57
N ALA A 184 54.80 -36.63 -0.52
CA ALA A 184 55.24 -37.98 -0.45
C ALA A 184 55.00 -38.67 -1.81
N ILE A 185 56.08 -39.27 -2.38
CA ILE A 185 56.02 -39.99 -3.64
C ILE A 185 56.29 -41.47 -3.32
N GLU A 186 55.29 -42.29 -3.56
CA GLU A 186 55.37 -43.73 -3.41
C GLU A 186 55.14 -44.46 -4.73
N ARG A 187 55.91 -45.44 -5.04
CA ARG A 187 55.68 -46.33 -6.14
C ARG A 187 55.46 -47.77 -5.63
N ARG A 188 54.34 -48.33 -6.04
CA ARG A 188 53.99 -49.74 -5.79
C ARG A 188 53.74 -50.41 -7.15
N ASP A 189 54.62 -51.33 -7.47
CA ASP A 189 54.59 -52.16 -8.72
C ASP A 189 54.24 -51.39 -10.01
N ARG A 190 52.99 -51.39 -10.42
CA ARG A 190 52.49 -50.73 -11.62
C ARG A 190 51.76 -49.41 -11.36
N GLU A 191 51.67 -49.01 -10.12
CA GLU A 191 50.96 -47.75 -9.73
C GLU A 191 51.98 -46.76 -9.15
N PHE A 192 51.83 -45.52 -9.59
CA PHE A 192 52.61 -44.41 -9.05
C PHE A 192 51.64 -43.53 -8.28
N SER A 193 51.90 -43.31 -7.00
CA SER A 193 51.08 -42.45 -6.16
C SER A 193 51.93 -41.29 -5.63
N LEU A 194 51.37 -40.07 -5.78
CA LEU A 194 51.94 -38.88 -5.22
C LEU A 194 50.91 -38.34 -4.20
N ARG A 195 51.32 -38.27 -2.95
CA ARG A 195 50.51 -37.65 -1.90
C ARG A 195 51.15 -36.32 -1.54
N ALA A 196 50.36 -35.24 -1.60
CA ALA A 196 50.79 -33.91 -1.19
C ALA A 196 49.89 -33.39 -0.07
N THR A 197 50.52 -32.90 1.00
CA THR A 197 49.83 -32.18 2.09
C THR A 197 50.37 -30.75 2.10
N MET A 198 49.47 -29.79 1.95
CA MET A 198 49.87 -28.39 1.92
C MET A 198 49.18 -27.62 3.05
N ASN A 199 49.95 -26.80 3.77
CA ASN A 199 49.45 -25.79 4.70
C ASN A 199 49.81 -24.41 4.14
N ALA A 200 48.80 -23.61 3.81
CA ALA A 200 49.05 -22.33 3.16
C ALA A 200 48.18 -21.22 3.78
N LYS A 201 48.69 -19.99 3.72
CA LYS A 201 47.91 -18.77 3.91
C LYS A 201 47.58 -18.22 2.52
N PRO A 202 46.31 -18.05 2.17
CA PRO A 202 45.96 -17.50 0.87
C PRO A 202 46.43 -16.02 0.76
N THR A 203 47.29 -15.74 -0.23
CA THR A 203 47.68 -14.37 -0.57
C THR A 203 46.63 -13.72 -1.49
N THR A 204 46.53 -12.40 -1.44
CA THR A 204 45.51 -11.56 -2.06
C THR A 204 45.40 -11.67 -3.59
N GLY A 205 46.24 -12.44 -4.25
CA GLY A 205 46.32 -12.51 -5.72
C GLY A 205 45.33 -13.42 -6.43
N LEU A 206 44.85 -14.49 -5.81
CA LEU A 206 44.00 -15.51 -6.46
C LEU A 206 42.50 -15.27 -6.37
N LEU A 207 42.04 -14.54 -5.36
CA LEU A 207 40.62 -14.36 -5.05
C LEU A 207 40.11 -12.91 -5.16
N GLY A 208 40.88 -11.98 -5.73
CA GLY A 208 40.44 -10.61 -5.95
C GLY A 208 40.37 -9.72 -4.67
N ARG A 209 39.92 -8.48 -4.83
CA ARG A 209 39.86 -7.43 -3.78
C ARG A 209 38.89 -7.75 -2.66
N GLY A 210 39.14 -8.64 -1.77
CA GLY A 210 38.20 -8.96 -0.67
C GLY A 210 38.79 -9.77 0.47
N VAL A 211 40.04 -10.22 0.35
CA VAL A 211 40.68 -11.00 1.40
C VAL A 211 41.53 -10.08 2.29
N SER A 212 41.18 -9.98 3.55
CA SER A 212 41.90 -9.16 4.53
C SER A 212 43.22 -9.85 4.91
N ALA A 213 44.32 -9.14 4.78
CA ALA A 213 45.67 -9.62 5.06
C ALA A 213 45.97 -9.96 6.54
N ASN A 214 45.08 -9.63 7.45
CA ASN A 214 45.34 -9.72 8.90
C ASN A 214 44.78 -10.95 9.63
N ALA A 215 44.15 -11.88 8.95
CA ALA A 215 43.70 -13.14 9.54
C ALA A 215 44.63 -14.26 9.10
N GLN A 216 44.96 -15.19 9.97
CA GLN A 216 45.70 -16.42 9.66
C GLN A 216 44.71 -17.56 9.26
N PRO A 217 44.18 -17.60 8.06
CA PRO A 217 43.37 -18.74 7.63
C PRO A 217 44.32 -19.90 7.35
N LEU A 218 44.19 -20.98 8.07
CA LEU A 218 44.93 -22.20 7.79
C LEU A 218 44.15 -22.96 6.70
N VAL A 219 44.72 -23.00 5.52
CA VAL A 219 44.28 -23.89 4.45
C VAL A 219 45.13 -25.13 4.46
N LYS A 220 44.53 -26.28 4.70
CA LYS A 220 45.16 -27.58 4.66
C LYS A 220 44.65 -28.31 3.41
N ALA A 221 45.55 -28.69 2.51
CA ALA A 221 45.24 -29.46 1.34
C ALA A 221 45.96 -30.83 1.40
N ASP A 222 45.22 -31.87 1.23
CA ASP A 222 45.73 -33.24 1.08
C ASP A 222 45.34 -33.76 -0.32
N GLY A 223 46.29 -34.27 -1.08
CA GLY A 223 45.99 -34.76 -2.42
C GLY A 223 46.75 -36.03 -2.74
N THR A 224 46.17 -36.90 -3.53
CA THR A 224 46.80 -38.13 -4.04
C THR A 224 46.59 -38.22 -5.52
N LEU A 225 47.67 -38.27 -6.29
CA LEU A 225 47.67 -38.59 -7.73
C LEU A 225 47.99 -40.04 -7.93
N ARG A 226 47.13 -40.81 -8.59
CA ARG A 226 47.30 -42.20 -8.95
C ARG A 226 47.47 -42.32 -10.47
N MET A 227 48.49 -42.94 -10.91
CA MET A 227 48.78 -43.17 -12.34
C MET A 227 48.93 -44.66 -12.62
N PRO A 228 47.83 -45.42 -12.85
CA PRO A 228 47.89 -46.80 -13.20
C PRO A 228 48.36 -46.96 -14.66
N LEU A 229 49.22 -47.94 -14.94
CA LEU A 229 49.73 -48.17 -16.30
C LEU A 229 48.61 -48.57 -17.26
N GLY A 230 48.41 -47.78 -18.33
CA GLY A 230 47.40 -48.02 -19.38
C GLY A 230 46.02 -47.53 -19.11
N GLN A 231 45.80 -46.93 -17.96
CA GLN A 231 44.53 -46.26 -17.61
C GLN A 231 44.70 -44.74 -17.48
N GLU A 232 43.63 -44.00 -17.40
CA GLU A 232 43.67 -42.56 -17.20
C GLU A 232 44.11 -42.25 -15.78
N PRO A 233 45.02 -41.27 -15.58
CA PRO A 233 45.44 -40.82 -14.25
C PRO A 233 44.29 -40.26 -13.46
N THR A 234 44.27 -40.54 -12.16
CA THR A 234 43.26 -40.03 -11.23
C THR A 234 43.89 -39.18 -10.11
N ILE A 235 43.27 -38.04 -9.79
CA ILE A 235 43.60 -37.19 -8.66
C ILE A 235 42.46 -37.27 -7.64
N GLU A 236 42.78 -37.59 -6.40
CA GLU A 236 41.93 -37.41 -5.25
C GLU A 236 42.53 -36.30 -4.42
N ALA A 237 41.78 -35.22 -4.18
CA ALA A 237 42.22 -34.09 -3.35
C ALA A 237 41.17 -33.71 -2.34
N ALA A 238 41.65 -33.41 -1.12
CA ALA A 238 40.82 -32.88 -0.05
C ALA A 238 41.47 -31.57 0.44
N LEU A 239 40.69 -30.49 0.44
CA LEU A 239 41.08 -29.19 0.91
C LEU A 239 40.26 -28.82 2.12
N LYS A 240 40.88 -28.65 3.28
CA LYS A 240 40.24 -28.14 4.50
C LYS A 240 40.67 -26.72 4.74
N PHE A 241 39.73 -25.85 4.94
CA PHE A 241 39.98 -24.45 5.27
C PHE A 241 39.23 -24.09 6.57
N ASN A 242 39.92 -23.34 7.43
CA ASN A 242 39.37 -22.90 8.70
C ASN A 242 39.57 -21.37 8.82
N ARG A 243 38.50 -20.65 9.10
CA ARG A 243 38.50 -19.20 9.23
C ARG A 243 39.02 -18.44 7.99
N LEU A 244 38.73 -18.94 6.81
CA LEU A 244 39.00 -18.23 5.56
C LEU A 244 38.13 -17.00 5.46
N LYS A 245 38.70 -15.79 5.44
CA LYS A 245 37.92 -14.54 5.28
C LYS A 245 37.68 -14.26 3.81
N LEU A 246 36.39 -14.30 3.41
CA LEU A 246 35.92 -13.97 2.09
C LEU A 246 34.75 -12.99 2.19
N GLY A 247 34.82 -11.84 1.55
CA GLY A 247 33.75 -10.85 1.63
C GLY A 247 33.41 -10.36 3.04
N GLY A 248 34.41 -10.37 3.96
CA GLY A 248 34.25 -9.94 5.35
C GLY A 248 33.71 -11.01 6.32
N ARG A 249 33.48 -12.25 5.84
CA ARG A 249 33.03 -13.38 6.67
C ARG A 249 34.07 -14.46 6.78
N GLU A 250 34.05 -15.19 7.88
CA GLU A 250 34.90 -16.35 8.12
C GLU A 250 34.21 -17.62 7.62
N LEU A 251 34.91 -18.37 6.76
CA LEU A 251 34.45 -19.62 6.18
C LEU A 251 35.22 -20.76 6.78
N THR A 252 34.54 -21.84 7.07
CA THR A 252 35.13 -23.12 7.45
C THR A 252 34.50 -24.21 6.61
N GLY A 253 35.35 -25.10 6.03
CA GLY A 253 34.79 -26.13 5.16
C GLY A 253 35.82 -27.15 4.67
N GLU A 254 35.29 -28.10 3.94
CA GLU A 254 36.07 -29.17 3.32
C GLU A 254 35.61 -29.36 1.86
N LEU A 255 36.55 -29.26 0.94
CA LEU A 255 36.38 -29.60 -0.47
C LEU A 255 37.04 -30.95 -0.74
N LYS A 256 36.29 -31.90 -1.26
CA LYS A 256 36.77 -33.18 -1.76
C LYS A 256 36.59 -33.21 -3.28
N THR A 257 37.63 -33.54 -4.00
CA THR A 257 37.61 -33.59 -5.46
C THR A 257 38.25 -34.88 -5.94
N ILE A 258 37.60 -35.53 -6.86
CA ILE A 258 38.15 -36.65 -7.65
C ILE A 258 38.16 -36.18 -9.09
N ALA A 259 39.32 -36.21 -9.72
CA ALA A 259 39.48 -35.85 -11.12
C ALA A 259 40.14 -36.98 -11.91
N THR A 260 39.67 -37.21 -13.11
CA THR A 260 40.25 -38.13 -14.06
C THR A 260 40.87 -37.31 -15.19
N LEU A 261 42.14 -37.53 -15.49
CA LEU A 261 42.92 -36.78 -16.46
C LEU A 261 43.07 -37.56 -17.73
N ASP A 262 43.17 -36.88 -18.87
CA ASP A 262 43.59 -37.52 -20.11
C ASP A 262 45.08 -37.92 -20.03
N LYS A 263 45.54 -38.70 -20.95
CA LYS A 263 46.93 -39.21 -20.99
C LYS A 263 47.96 -38.08 -21.11
N ASN A 264 47.58 -36.93 -21.60
CA ASN A 264 48.45 -35.78 -21.80
C ASN A 264 48.32 -34.72 -20.68
N PHE A 265 47.45 -34.95 -19.70
CA PHE A 265 47.12 -34.00 -18.63
C PHE A 265 46.62 -32.66 -19.15
N ALA A 266 46.15 -32.64 -20.40
CA ALA A 266 45.65 -31.43 -21.04
C ALA A 266 44.18 -31.16 -20.76
N ALA A 267 43.43 -32.23 -20.47
CA ALA A 267 42.02 -32.14 -20.14
C ALA A 267 41.60 -33.26 -19.15
N GLY A 268 40.41 -33.17 -18.62
CA GLY A 268 39.90 -34.21 -17.73
C GLY A 268 38.48 -33.95 -17.27
N THR A 269 37.99 -34.88 -16.47
CA THR A 269 36.70 -34.72 -15.77
C THR A 269 36.93 -34.63 -14.28
N PHE A 270 36.05 -34.00 -13.57
CA PHE A 270 36.10 -33.91 -12.10
C PHE A 270 34.72 -34.11 -11.47
N SER A 271 34.75 -34.60 -10.24
CA SER A 271 33.62 -34.63 -9.32
C SER A 271 34.07 -34.07 -7.98
N SER A 272 33.46 -33.02 -7.54
CA SER A 272 33.83 -32.29 -6.33
C SER A 272 32.64 -32.17 -5.38
N GLN A 273 32.93 -32.32 -4.09
CA GLN A 273 31.98 -32.10 -3.01
C GLN A 273 32.57 -31.07 -2.03
N LEU A 274 31.89 -29.96 -1.84
CA LEU A 274 32.27 -28.90 -0.93
C LEU A 274 31.23 -28.78 0.19
N GLY A 275 31.63 -29.11 1.40
CA GLY A 275 30.86 -28.78 2.61
C GLY A 275 31.44 -27.49 3.21
N VAL A 276 30.59 -26.46 3.38
CA VAL A 276 31.05 -25.16 3.88
C VAL A 276 30.07 -24.57 4.88
N ASN A 277 30.61 -24.05 6.01
CA ASN A 277 29.90 -23.23 6.96
C ASN A 277 30.22 -21.75 6.72
N GLY A 278 29.26 -20.87 6.87
CA GLY A 278 29.45 -19.43 6.64
C GLY A 278 29.52 -19.06 5.16
N PHE A 279 28.59 -19.52 4.32
CA PHE A 279 28.60 -19.31 2.87
C PHE A 279 28.65 -17.81 2.50
N PRO A 280 29.57 -17.37 1.64
CA PRO A 280 29.77 -15.94 1.40
C PRO A 280 28.82 -15.36 0.37
N ASN A 281 28.61 -14.04 0.46
CA ASN A 281 27.94 -13.19 -0.51
C ASN A 281 28.79 -13.01 -1.81
N ILE A 282 29.30 -14.07 -2.39
CA ILE A 282 30.23 -13.97 -3.53
C ILE A 282 29.51 -13.64 -4.84
N ILE A 283 28.23 -13.99 -4.98
CA ILE A 283 27.53 -14.02 -6.27
C ILE A 283 26.44 -12.94 -6.37
N SER A 284 26.05 -12.30 -5.27
CA SER A 284 24.95 -11.32 -5.27
C SER A 284 25.49 -9.89 -5.17
N PRO A 285 25.01 -8.96 -6.03
CA PRO A 285 25.28 -7.53 -5.85
C PRO A 285 24.54 -6.96 -4.62
N VAL A 286 23.65 -7.74 -4.03
CA VAL A 286 22.94 -7.46 -2.78
C VAL A 286 23.53 -8.33 -1.67
N PRO A 287 23.91 -7.77 -0.51
CA PRO A 287 24.53 -8.53 0.58
C PRO A 287 23.54 -9.54 1.17
N LEU A 288 23.73 -10.83 0.85
CA LEU A 288 22.99 -11.93 1.46
C LEU A 288 23.51 -12.14 2.89
N GLN A 289 22.70 -11.81 3.91
CA GLN A 289 23.02 -12.11 5.31
C GLN A 289 22.58 -13.55 5.62
N ILE A 290 23.51 -14.51 5.41
CA ILE A 290 23.26 -15.94 5.65
C ILE A 290 23.73 -16.30 7.07
N ARG A 291 22.94 -17.08 7.83
CA ARG A 291 23.33 -17.66 9.10
C ARG A 291 24.45 -18.70 8.90
N ASP A 292 25.24 -18.98 9.95
CA ASP A 292 26.34 -19.96 9.95
C ASP A 292 25.79 -21.41 9.91
N GLU A 293 25.10 -21.77 8.86
CA GLU A 293 24.59 -23.11 8.65
C GLU A 293 25.37 -23.82 7.52
N PRO A 294 25.57 -25.14 7.57
CA PRO A 294 26.31 -25.87 6.56
C PRO A 294 25.58 -25.89 5.22
N ALA A 295 26.32 -25.58 4.16
CA ALA A 295 25.91 -25.76 2.79
C ALA A 295 26.73 -26.85 2.12
N LEU A 296 26.08 -27.70 1.32
CA LEU A 296 26.72 -28.76 0.55
C LEU A 296 26.60 -28.43 -0.94
N LEU A 297 27.77 -28.31 -1.58
CA LEU A 297 27.87 -28.15 -3.03
C LEU A 297 28.49 -29.43 -3.64
N ASN A 298 27.85 -29.97 -4.67
CA ASN A 298 28.41 -31.02 -5.48
C ASN A 298 28.59 -30.47 -6.89
N ALA A 299 29.75 -30.64 -7.44
CA ALA A 299 30.10 -30.20 -8.80
C ALA A 299 30.62 -31.36 -9.62
N HIS A 300 30.14 -31.49 -10.85
CA HIS A 300 30.63 -32.44 -11.82
C HIS A 300 30.85 -31.74 -13.16
N GLY A 301 31.98 -32.04 -13.79
CA GLY A 301 32.28 -31.35 -15.04
C GLY A 301 33.56 -31.85 -15.71
N GLY A 302 34.00 -31.10 -16.70
CA GLY A 302 35.25 -31.28 -17.36
C GLY A 302 36.13 -30.03 -17.23
N PHE A 303 37.43 -30.17 -17.45
CA PHE A 303 38.31 -29.02 -17.51
C PHE A 303 39.30 -29.22 -18.69
N SER A 304 39.76 -28.09 -19.24
CA SER A 304 40.76 -28.01 -20.26
C SER A 304 41.88 -27.05 -19.84
N VAL A 305 43.09 -27.56 -19.75
CA VAL A 305 44.25 -26.75 -19.37
C VAL A 305 44.67 -25.84 -20.53
N SER A 306 44.61 -26.36 -21.78
CA SER A 306 44.93 -25.62 -23.00
C SER A 306 43.99 -24.41 -23.17
N ASP A 307 42.71 -24.62 -23.00
CA ASP A 307 41.67 -23.59 -23.14
C ASP A 307 41.48 -22.78 -21.86
N LYS A 308 42.17 -23.20 -20.79
CA LYS A 308 42.01 -22.60 -19.44
C LYS A 308 40.53 -22.48 -19.04
N SER A 309 39.79 -23.57 -19.20
CA SER A 309 38.34 -23.58 -19.01
C SER A 309 37.90 -24.73 -18.12
N ILE A 310 36.78 -24.52 -17.45
CA ILE A 310 36.03 -25.52 -16.69
C ILE A 310 34.60 -25.55 -17.22
N ALA A 311 34.20 -26.69 -17.76
CA ALA A 311 32.84 -26.95 -18.18
C ALA A 311 32.08 -27.64 -17.03
N LEU A 312 31.27 -26.91 -16.32
CA LEU A 312 30.35 -27.42 -15.28
C LEU A 312 29.16 -28.11 -15.97
N LYS A 313 29.07 -29.43 -15.89
CA LYS A 313 27.95 -30.23 -16.38
C LYS A 313 26.82 -30.27 -15.37
N SER A 314 27.14 -30.24 -14.07
CA SER A 314 26.22 -30.05 -12.99
C SER A 314 26.94 -29.47 -11.77
N LEU A 315 26.34 -28.49 -11.15
CA LEU A 315 26.66 -27.97 -9.83
C LEU A 315 25.38 -27.95 -9.04
N THR A 316 25.31 -28.72 -7.96
CA THR A 316 24.15 -28.74 -7.07
C THR A 316 24.51 -28.12 -5.73
N LEU A 317 23.69 -27.22 -5.24
CA LEU A 317 23.80 -26.63 -3.93
C LEU A 317 22.59 -27.07 -3.09
N HIS A 318 22.85 -27.67 -1.95
CA HIS A 318 21.86 -27.95 -0.93
C HIS A 318 22.18 -27.12 0.32
N SER A 319 21.25 -26.27 0.69
CA SER A 319 21.38 -25.39 1.86
C SER A 319 20.01 -25.15 2.50
N HIS A 320 19.98 -24.59 3.70
CA HIS A 320 18.76 -24.14 4.34
C HIS A 320 18.03 -23.02 3.53
N LEU A 321 18.71 -22.34 2.62
CA LEU A 321 18.13 -21.35 1.72
C LEU A 321 17.26 -21.97 0.63
N GLY A 322 17.50 -23.24 0.31
CA GLY A 322 16.89 -23.96 -0.80
C GLY A 322 17.91 -24.78 -1.57
N ASN A 323 17.49 -25.32 -2.69
CA ASN A 323 18.32 -26.10 -3.61
C ASN A 323 18.61 -25.27 -4.85
N ALA A 324 19.84 -25.31 -5.33
CA ALA A 324 20.19 -24.65 -6.58
C ALA A 324 21.00 -25.61 -7.45
N GLU A 325 20.78 -25.53 -8.75
CA GLU A 325 21.51 -26.27 -9.77
C GLU A 325 22.13 -25.26 -10.74
N ALA A 326 23.36 -25.53 -11.17
CA ALA A 326 24.02 -24.67 -12.14
C ALA A 326 24.79 -25.51 -13.16
N ILE A 327 24.82 -25.03 -14.38
CA ILE A 327 25.66 -25.52 -15.46
C ILE A 327 26.36 -24.34 -16.15
N GLY A 328 27.45 -24.56 -16.86
CA GLY A 328 28.09 -23.50 -17.64
C GLY A 328 29.57 -23.68 -17.80
N ASN A 329 30.17 -22.81 -18.61
CA ASN A 329 31.58 -22.82 -18.90
C ASN A 329 32.27 -21.62 -18.23
N LEU A 330 33.29 -21.91 -17.43
CA LEU A 330 34.18 -20.92 -16.82
C LEU A 330 35.48 -20.86 -17.64
N VAL A 331 35.84 -19.67 -18.07
CA VAL A 331 37.10 -19.42 -18.82
C VAL A 331 37.96 -18.48 -17.98
N PHE A 332 39.23 -18.86 -17.79
CA PHE A 332 40.15 -18.19 -16.86
C PHE A 332 41.10 -17.19 -17.53
N THR A 333 40.99 -16.96 -18.83
CA THR A 333 41.87 -16.03 -19.55
C THR A 333 41.13 -15.12 -20.51
N PRO A 334 41.49 -13.81 -20.58
CA PRO A 334 42.47 -13.08 -19.75
C PRO A 334 41.93 -12.76 -18.35
N VAL A 335 40.62 -12.84 -18.17
CA VAL A 335 39.89 -12.62 -16.92
C VAL A 335 38.92 -13.77 -16.75
N LEU A 336 38.71 -14.23 -15.52
CA LEU A 336 37.66 -15.21 -15.22
C LEU A 336 36.33 -14.76 -15.79
N SER A 337 35.76 -15.53 -16.69
CA SER A 337 34.47 -15.26 -17.33
C SER A 337 33.57 -16.50 -17.32
N VAL A 338 32.30 -16.27 -17.35
CA VAL A 338 31.25 -17.29 -17.48
C VAL A 338 30.67 -17.22 -18.89
N ASN A 339 30.70 -18.35 -19.59
CA ASN A 339 30.03 -18.50 -20.87
C ASN A 339 28.90 -19.51 -20.73
N ASP A 340 27.72 -19.12 -21.20
CA ASP A 340 26.52 -19.97 -21.18
C ASP A 340 26.18 -20.58 -19.79
N GLY A 341 26.40 -19.79 -18.75
CA GLY A 341 26.02 -20.19 -17.40
C GLY A 341 24.49 -20.21 -17.25
N HIS A 342 23.96 -21.26 -16.63
CA HIS A 342 22.56 -21.38 -16.26
C HIS A 342 22.45 -21.80 -14.80
N ILE A 343 21.64 -21.11 -14.03
CA ILE A 343 21.35 -21.41 -12.62
C ILE A 343 19.83 -21.55 -12.47
N ALA A 344 19.44 -22.67 -11.88
CA ALA A 344 18.06 -22.89 -11.43
C ALA A 344 18.08 -23.11 -9.91
N ALA A 345 17.38 -22.29 -9.18
CA ALA A 345 17.21 -22.42 -7.74
C ALA A 345 15.75 -22.70 -7.41
N HIS A 346 15.51 -23.75 -6.64
CA HIS A 346 14.20 -24.22 -6.26
C HIS A 346 14.04 -24.22 -4.74
N ARG A 347 12.80 -24.05 -4.29
CA ARG A 347 12.46 -24.04 -2.86
C ARG A 347 13.24 -23.02 -2.05
N LEU A 348 13.49 -21.85 -2.66
CA LEU A 348 14.10 -20.73 -1.94
C LEU A 348 13.18 -20.26 -0.82
N ASP A 349 13.64 -20.34 0.43
CA ASP A 349 12.88 -19.85 1.57
C ASP A 349 12.96 -18.33 1.63
N TRP A 350 11.83 -17.68 1.34
CA TRP A 350 11.74 -16.21 1.35
C TRP A 350 12.05 -15.59 2.71
N GLN A 351 11.74 -16.28 3.81
CA GLN A 351 12.04 -15.79 5.16
C GLN A 351 13.54 -15.64 5.40
N ILE A 352 14.33 -16.45 4.75
CA ILE A 352 15.79 -16.40 4.84
C ILE A 352 16.35 -15.39 3.84
N VAL A 353 15.85 -15.42 2.60
CA VAL A 353 16.27 -14.50 1.52
C VAL A 353 15.98 -13.04 1.89
N LYS A 354 14.96 -12.78 2.72
CA LYS A 354 14.59 -11.41 3.13
C LYS A 354 15.73 -10.61 3.75
N THR A 355 16.66 -11.27 4.44
CA THR A 355 17.81 -10.61 5.06
C THR A 355 18.68 -9.85 4.06
N SER A 356 18.52 -10.17 2.78
CA SER A 356 19.26 -9.59 1.64
C SER A 356 18.47 -8.51 0.92
N LEU A 357 17.21 -8.35 1.25
CA LEU A 357 16.38 -7.33 0.64
C LEU A 357 16.69 -5.96 1.29
N PRO A 358 16.56 -4.86 0.55
CA PRO A 358 16.68 -3.52 1.12
C PRO A 358 15.51 -3.21 2.06
N GLU A 359 15.68 -2.26 2.96
CA GLU A 359 14.58 -1.73 3.76
C GLU A 359 13.49 -1.10 2.86
N PRO A 360 12.21 -1.28 3.22
CA PRO A 360 11.64 -1.97 4.41
C PRO A 360 11.42 -3.48 4.22
N PHE A 361 11.71 -4.04 3.05
CA PHE A 361 11.39 -5.43 2.70
C PHE A 361 12.07 -6.47 3.61
N ASN A 362 13.25 -6.17 4.13
CA ASN A 362 13.97 -7.03 5.06
C ASN A 362 13.29 -7.19 6.43
N GLN A 363 12.37 -6.29 6.78
CA GLN A 363 11.62 -6.32 8.04
C GLN A 363 10.34 -7.17 7.94
N TRP A 364 9.90 -7.48 6.73
CA TRP A 364 8.68 -8.23 6.52
C TRP A 364 8.85 -9.72 6.86
N ILE A 365 7.77 -10.39 7.19
CA ILE A 365 7.71 -11.83 7.45
C ILE A 365 7.19 -12.49 6.18
N TYR A 366 7.94 -13.47 5.69
CA TYR A 366 7.60 -14.25 4.52
C TYR A 366 7.36 -15.70 4.92
N GLN A 367 6.34 -16.31 4.36
CA GLN A 367 6.06 -17.73 4.49
C GLN A 367 5.81 -18.30 3.10
N GLY A 368 6.67 -19.19 2.65
CA GLY A 368 6.60 -19.78 1.32
C GLY A 368 7.95 -19.90 0.66
N GLN A 369 7.92 -20.51 -0.51
CA GLN A 369 9.10 -20.81 -1.28
C GLN A 369 9.02 -20.17 -2.66
N GLY A 370 10.17 -19.88 -3.23
CA GLY A 370 10.30 -19.36 -4.58
C GLY A 370 11.24 -20.16 -5.44
N GLU A 371 11.26 -19.82 -6.71
CA GLU A 371 12.12 -20.37 -7.73
C GLU A 371 12.82 -19.23 -8.46
N LEU A 372 14.05 -19.47 -8.86
CA LEU A 372 14.88 -18.54 -9.60
C LEU A 372 15.58 -19.28 -10.73
N GLU A 373 15.31 -18.92 -11.95
CA GLU A 373 16.03 -19.39 -13.13
C GLU A 373 16.80 -18.22 -13.73
N MET A 374 18.09 -18.39 -13.98
CA MET A 374 18.88 -17.32 -14.58
C MET A 374 19.99 -17.87 -15.49
N LYS A 375 20.25 -17.11 -16.53
CA LYS A 375 21.41 -17.27 -17.42
C LYS A 375 22.47 -16.25 -17.03
N LEU A 376 23.73 -16.68 -17.03
CA LEU A 376 24.87 -15.85 -16.67
C LEU A 376 25.86 -15.81 -17.81
N ARG A 377 26.42 -14.65 -18.06
CA ARG A 377 27.50 -14.49 -19.05
C ARG A 377 28.37 -13.28 -18.73
N GLY A 378 29.60 -13.34 -19.21
CA GLY A 378 30.55 -12.23 -19.14
C GLY A 378 31.64 -12.42 -18.08
N PRO A 379 32.53 -11.44 -17.96
CA PRO A 379 33.62 -11.48 -17.01
C PRO A 379 33.10 -11.36 -15.56
N TRP A 380 33.78 -12.04 -14.62
CA TRP A 380 33.39 -12.14 -13.23
C TRP A 380 33.13 -10.77 -12.55
N ASN A 381 33.90 -9.76 -12.92
CA ASN A 381 33.76 -8.39 -12.41
C ASN A 381 32.66 -7.59 -13.09
N ALA A 382 32.05 -8.10 -14.16
CA ALA A 382 30.96 -7.46 -14.91
C ALA A 382 29.97 -8.52 -15.43
N LEU A 383 29.61 -9.48 -14.57
CA LEU A 383 28.65 -10.52 -14.89
C LEU A 383 27.29 -9.91 -15.25
N GLN A 384 26.68 -10.48 -16.28
CA GLN A 384 25.33 -10.20 -16.72
C GLN A 384 24.43 -11.38 -16.37
N PHE A 385 23.27 -11.09 -15.79
CA PHE A 385 22.25 -12.08 -15.46
C PHE A 385 20.96 -11.75 -16.22
N GLU A 386 20.31 -12.76 -16.73
CA GLU A 386 18.99 -12.66 -17.32
C GLU A 386 18.17 -13.87 -16.85
N GLY A 387 17.01 -13.63 -16.30
CA GLY A 387 16.29 -14.75 -15.68
C GLY A 387 14.85 -14.44 -15.32
N LEU A 388 14.26 -15.35 -14.58
CA LEU A 388 12.90 -15.33 -14.14
C LEU A 388 12.83 -15.75 -12.67
N ALA A 389 12.29 -14.88 -11.83
CA ALA A 389 11.90 -15.19 -10.45
C ALA A 389 10.42 -15.56 -10.41
N ARG A 390 10.11 -16.66 -9.76
CA ARG A 390 8.74 -17.16 -9.54
C ARG A 390 8.51 -17.44 -8.06
N SER A 391 7.29 -17.19 -7.63
CA SER A 391 6.83 -17.60 -6.32
C SER A 391 5.35 -17.92 -6.41
N GLU A 392 4.91 -18.96 -5.74
CA GLU A 392 3.50 -19.33 -5.68
C GLU A 392 3.08 -19.53 -4.22
N ASN A 393 1.84 -19.10 -3.91
CA ASN A 393 1.23 -19.27 -2.59
C ASN A 393 2.08 -18.77 -1.40
N THR A 394 2.92 -17.78 -1.63
CA THR A 394 3.71 -17.15 -0.58
C THR A 394 2.82 -16.23 0.25
N GLN A 395 3.00 -16.22 1.55
CA GLN A 395 2.38 -15.25 2.45
C GLN A 395 3.41 -14.18 2.82
N VAL A 396 2.95 -12.93 2.83
CA VAL A 396 3.80 -11.80 3.21
C VAL A 396 3.11 -10.98 4.29
N ARG A 397 3.83 -10.66 5.34
CA ARG A 397 3.32 -9.83 6.44
C ARG A 397 4.32 -8.74 6.79
N GLY A 398 3.91 -7.50 6.60
CA GLY A 398 4.60 -6.32 7.10
C GLY A 398 4.02 -5.87 8.44
N ALA A 399 4.47 -4.72 8.95
CA ALA A 399 3.97 -4.15 10.20
C ALA A 399 2.46 -3.85 10.10
N ASN A 400 2.02 -3.29 8.97
CA ASN A 400 0.67 -2.77 8.79
C ASN A 400 -0.09 -3.46 7.64
N PHE A 401 0.49 -4.46 6.99
CA PHE A 401 -0.19 -5.16 5.89
C PHE A 401 0.08 -6.65 5.91
N SER A 402 -0.80 -7.40 5.25
CA SER A 402 -0.61 -8.83 5.00
C SER A 402 -1.17 -9.23 3.65
N LEU A 403 -0.48 -10.19 3.01
CA LEU A 403 -0.94 -10.89 1.80
C LEU A 403 -1.12 -12.35 2.16
N GLY A 404 -2.34 -12.85 2.07
CA GLY A 404 -2.66 -14.23 2.47
C GLY A 404 -2.16 -15.28 1.49
N SER A 405 -2.14 -14.98 0.21
CA SER A 405 -1.52 -15.78 -0.85
C SER A 405 -1.06 -14.84 -1.93
N PHE A 406 0.19 -14.96 -2.31
CA PHE A 406 0.85 -14.09 -3.27
C PHE A 406 1.64 -14.94 -4.26
N SER A 407 1.46 -14.67 -5.52
CA SER A 407 2.22 -15.27 -6.61
C SER A 407 2.96 -14.17 -7.36
N LEU A 408 4.22 -14.43 -7.65
CA LEU A 408 5.12 -13.52 -8.36
C LEU A 408 5.66 -14.21 -9.60
N ARG A 409 5.68 -13.49 -10.71
CA ARG A 409 6.45 -13.82 -11.90
C ARG A 409 7.20 -12.56 -12.34
N ALA A 410 8.51 -12.54 -12.19
CA ALA A 410 9.34 -11.37 -12.46
C ALA A 410 10.51 -11.74 -13.38
N PRO A 411 10.41 -11.57 -14.70
CA PRO A 411 11.56 -11.61 -15.59
C PRO A 411 12.50 -10.45 -15.24
N PHE A 412 13.79 -10.75 -15.07
CA PHE A 412 14.77 -9.74 -14.69
C PHE A 412 16.02 -9.82 -15.53
N LYS A 413 16.71 -8.71 -15.63
CA LYS A 413 18.02 -8.59 -16.26
C LYS A 413 18.93 -7.74 -15.40
N TRP A 414 20.12 -8.22 -15.18
CA TRP A 414 21.19 -7.50 -14.50
C TRP A 414 22.39 -7.34 -15.45
N ALA A 415 22.80 -6.12 -15.68
CA ALA A 415 23.98 -5.82 -16.48
C ALA A 415 24.60 -4.51 -15.99
N ASN A 416 25.94 -4.43 -15.92
CA ASN A 416 26.70 -3.23 -15.56
C ASN A 416 26.26 -2.58 -14.22
N GLY A 417 25.86 -3.40 -13.26
CA GLY A 417 25.34 -2.90 -11.97
C GLY A 417 23.91 -2.41 -12.00
N GLN A 418 23.18 -2.60 -13.10
CA GLN A 418 21.80 -2.19 -13.28
C GLN A 418 20.87 -3.38 -13.25
N LEU A 419 19.81 -3.30 -12.45
CA LEU A 419 18.70 -4.26 -12.45
C LEU A 419 17.54 -3.70 -13.27
N ALA A 420 17.02 -4.51 -14.18
CA ALA A 420 15.79 -4.23 -14.90
C ALA A 420 14.83 -5.42 -14.75
N VAL A 421 13.59 -5.15 -14.42
CA VAL A 421 12.46 -6.10 -14.47
C VAL A 421 11.48 -5.55 -15.49
N GLN A 422 11.02 -6.38 -16.41
CA GLN A 422 10.03 -6.01 -17.42
C GLN A 422 8.97 -7.10 -17.53
N ASN A 423 7.72 -6.71 -17.73
CA ASN A 423 6.58 -7.64 -17.86
C ASN A 423 6.45 -8.60 -16.67
N GLY A 424 6.70 -8.08 -15.46
CA GLY A 424 6.47 -8.81 -14.23
C GLY A 424 4.97 -8.85 -13.90
N ARG A 425 4.56 -9.88 -13.15
CA ARG A 425 3.17 -10.00 -12.68
C ARG A 425 3.15 -10.41 -11.21
N ILE A 426 2.29 -9.75 -10.47
CA ILE A 426 1.98 -10.04 -9.08
C ILE A 426 0.48 -10.31 -8.97
N ASP A 427 0.11 -11.45 -8.45
CA ASP A 427 -1.27 -11.79 -8.09
C ASP A 427 -1.32 -12.07 -6.58
N ALA A 428 -2.12 -11.31 -5.86
CA ALA A 428 -2.30 -11.49 -4.43
C ALA A 428 -3.77 -11.78 -4.11
N LYS A 429 -4.00 -12.73 -3.20
CA LYS A 429 -5.31 -13.02 -2.64
C LYS A 429 -5.31 -12.69 -1.15
N LYS A 430 -6.45 -12.25 -0.64
CA LYS A 430 -6.62 -11.88 0.78
C LYS A 430 -5.62 -10.80 1.24
N PHE A 431 -5.54 -9.73 0.47
CA PHE A 431 -4.80 -8.54 0.89
C PHE A 431 -5.47 -7.88 2.10
N SER A 432 -4.68 -7.46 3.08
CA SER A 432 -5.16 -6.67 4.20
C SER A 432 -4.15 -5.59 4.56
N LEU A 433 -4.63 -4.38 4.77
CA LEU A 433 -3.86 -3.23 5.23
C LEU A 433 -4.39 -2.79 6.60
N GLU A 434 -3.57 -2.85 7.63
CA GLU A 434 -3.90 -2.54 9.05
C GLU A 434 -5.15 -3.25 9.60
N GLY A 435 -5.57 -4.34 8.98
CA GLY A 435 -6.84 -4.98 9.27
C GLY A 435 -8.08 -4.19 8.83
N LYS A 436 -7.91 -2.95 8.36
CA LYS A 436 -8.98 -2.02 7.97
C LYS A 436 -9.39 -2.18 6.51
N LEU A 437 -8.41 -2.24 5.60
CA LEU A 437 -8.65 -2.52 4.17
C LEU A 437 -8.35 -3.98 3.88
N ARG A 438 -9.31 -4.67 3.30
CA ARG A 438 -9.18 -6.06 2.83
C ARG A 438 -9.58 -6.15 1.38
N SER A 439 -8.96 -7.05 0.64
CA SER A 439 -9.33 -7.30 -0.75
C SER A 439 -9.31 -8.79 -1.06
N GLY A 440 -10.25 -9.26 -1.83
CA GLY A 440 -10.28 -10.62 -2.32
C GLY A 440 -9.15 -10.92 -3.29
N VAL A 441 -8.90 -10.03 -4.24
CA VAL A 441 -7.88 -10.16 -5.28
C VAL A 441 -7.23 -8.82 -5.54
N ALA A 442 -5.91 -8.79 -5.52
CA ALA A 442 -5.09 -7.66 -5.98
C ALA A 442 -4.09 -8.15 -7.02
N GLN A 443 -4.00 -7.49 -8.14
CA GLN A 443 -3.10 -7.80 -9.24
C GLN A 443 -2.25 -6.59 -9.59
N ALA A 444 -0.99 -6.82 -9.89
CA ALA A 444 -0.12 -5.79 -10.45
C ALA A 444 0.68 -6.37 -11.64
N GLU A 445 0.58 -5.71 -12.77
CA GLU A 445 1.44 -5.97 -13.93
C GLU A 445 2.57 -4.95 -13.90
N ILE A 446 3.78 -5.42 -13.70
CA ILE A 446 4.97 -4.60 -13.62
C ILE A 446 5.41 -4.30 -15.05
N GLY A 447 5.26 -3.08 -15.49
CA GLY A 447 5.74 -2.63 -16.80
C GLY A 447 7.27 -2.59 -16.82
N ALA A 448 7.86 -1.90 -15.86
CA ALA A 448 9.31 -1.85 -15.69
C ALA A 448 9.70 -1.58 -14.24
N ILE A 449 10.75 -2.25 -13.77
CA ILE A 449 11.53 -1.84 -12.60
C ILE A 449 12.97 -1.66 -13.07
N SER A 450 13.55 -0.50 -12.84
CA SER A 450 14.97 -0.26 -13.11
C SER A 450 15.65 0.23 -11.84
N TYR A 451 16.77 -0.38 -11.53
CA TYR A 451 17.67 0.05 -10.47
C TYR A 451 19.07 0.27 -11.05
N ASP A 452 19.58 1.48 -10.90
CA ASP A 452 20.95 1.86 -11.25
C ASP A 452 21.54 2.56 -10.01
N PRO A 453 22.71 2.15 -9.49
CA PRO A 453 23.34 2.82 -8.36
C PRO A 453 23.64 4.32 -8.60
N LYS A 454 23.73 4.76 -9.86
CA LYS A 454 24.07 6.14 -10.28
C LYS A 454 22.86 6.94 -10.76
N LYS A 455 21.71 6.33 -10.98
CA LYS A 455 20.50 6.97 -11.51
C LYS A 455 19.31 6.75 -10.55
N PRO A 456 18.26 7.56 -10.66
CA PRO A 456 17.01 7.28 -9.96
C PRO A 456 16.47 5.89 -10.32
N GLY A 457 15.94 5.20 -9.34
CA GLY A 457 15.19 3.95 -9.56
C GLY A 457 13.82 4.26 -10.15
N LEU A 458 13.38 3.46 -11.11
CA LEU A 458 12.06 3.58 -11.74
C LEU A 458 11.25 2.31 -11.51
N VAL A 459 10.01 2.47 -11.09
CA VAL A 459 9.02 1.39 -11.01
C VAL A 459 7.77 1.85 -11.75
N THR A 460 7.35 1.11 -12.76
CA THR A 460 6.06 1.30 -13.42
C THR A 460 5.20 0.05 -13.29
N ALA A 461 3.95 0.21 -12.94
CA ALA A 461 3.03 -0.93 -12.81
C ALA A 461 1.61 -0.54 -13.23
N GLN A 462 0.89 -1.49 -13.80
CA GLN A 462 -0.56 -1.47 -13.90
C GLN A 462 -1.11 -2.26 -12.72
N ILE A 463 -2.00 -1.65 -11.95
CA ILE A 463 -2.60 -2.27 -10.79
C ILE A 463 -4.08 -2.51 -11.03
N LYS A 464 -4.58 -3.63 -10.52
CA LYS A 464 -6.01 -3.96 -10.51
C LYS A 464 -6.36 -4.58 -9.16
N LEU A 465 -7.38 -4.03 -8.54
CA LEU A 465 -7.93 -4.53 -7.28
C LEU A 465 -9.40 -4.83 -7.49
N SER A 466 -9.89 -5.94 -6.93
CA SER A 466 -11.29 -6.32 -6.97
C SER A 466 -11.72 -6.97 -5.65
N GLY A 467 -12.99 -6.82 -5.31
CA GLY A 467 -13.54 -7.32 -4.04
C GLY A 467 -12.87 -6.66 -2.83
N GLY A 468 -12.51 -5.37 -2.97
CA GLY A 468 -11.94 -4.60 -1.88
C GLY A 468 -12.99 -4.30 -0.81
N GLN A 469 -12.60 -4.43 0.45
CA GLN A 469 -13.45 -4.13 1.61
C GLN A 469 -12.65 -3.38 2.65
N PHE A 470 -13.21 -2.35 3.21
CA PHE A 470 -12.65 -1.71 4.39
C PHE A 470 -13.75 -1.36 5.39
N SER A 471 -13.37 -1.29 6.66
CA SER A 471 -14.25 -0.84 7.74
C SER A 471 -13.43 -0.14 8.81
N SER A 472 -13.88 1.03 9.26
CA SER A 472 -13.37 1.65 10.48
C SER A 472 -13.80 0.88 11.73
N ALA A 473 -13.13 1.09 12.85
CA ALA A 473 -13.41 0.37 14.10
C ALA A 473 -14.85 0.63 14.63
N ASP A 474 -15.37 1.82 14.37
CA ASP A 474 -16.73 2.26 14.74
C ASP A 474 -17.77 1.95 13.65
N SER A 475 -17.36 1.31 12.54
CA SER A 475 -18.20 1.04 11.37
C SER A 475 -18.84 2.28 10.73
N SER A 476 -18.36 3.47 11.04
CA SER A 476 -18.85 4.71 10.43
C SER A 476 -18.33 4.92 9.01
N LYS A 477 -17.28 4.21 8.63
CA LYS A 477 -16.67 4.24 7.30
C LYS A 477 -16.53 2.81 6.79
N VAL A 478 -17.26 2.49 5.75
CA VAL A 478 -17.30 1.13 5.17
C VAL A 478 -17.20 1.23 3.66
N GLY A 479 -16.41 0.36 3.06
CA GLY A 479 -16.38 0.16 1.62
C GLY A 479 -16.55 -1.31 1.30
N GLU A 480 -17.39 -1.62 0.32
CA GLU A 480 -17.67 -2.98 -0.10
C GLU A 480 -17.51 -3.11 -1.63
N ASP A 481 -17.08 -4.30 -2.05
CA ASP A 481 -16.88 -4.67 -3.45
C ASP A 481 -16.09 -3.65 -4.28
N LEU A 482 -15.15 -2.95 -3.61
CA LEU A 482 -14.32 -1.94 -4.25
C LEU A 482 -13.49 -2.57 -5.37
N ALA A 483 -13.61 -2.02 -6.55
CA ALA A 483 -12.77 -2.37 -7.67
C ALA A 483 -12.12 -1.11 -8.24
N LEU A 484 -10.80 -1.18 -8.44
CA LEU A 484 -10.02 -0.12 -9.06
C LEU A 484 -8.99 -0.70 -10.02
N GLU A 485 -8.67 0.09 -11.02
CA GLU A 485 -7.57 -0.20 -11.95
C GLU A 485 -6.84 1.08 -12.30
N GLY A 486 -5.58 0.95 -12.68
CA GLY A 486 -4.80 2.11 -13.09
C GLY A 486 -3.32 1.88 -13.17
N SER A 487 -2.60 2.95 -13.47
CA SER A 487 -1.14 2.97 -13.59
C SER A 487 -0.49 3.69 -12.41
N VAL A 488 0.65 3.19 -12.00
CA VAL A 488 1.50 3.80 -10.99
C VAL A 488 2.93 3.85 -11.52
N GLU A 489 3.56 5.00 -11.38
CA GLU A 489 4.97 5.21 -11.67
C GLU A 489 5.64 5.81 -10.43
N ILE A 490 6.74 5.21 -9.99
CA ILE A 490 7.53 5.66 -8.85
C ILE A 490 8.96 5.86 -9.31
N ILE A 491 9.48 7.06 -9.11
CA ILE A 491 10.87 7.43 -9.38
C ILE A 491 11.57 7.72 -8.05
N ALA A 492 12.44 6.81 -7.61
CA ALA A 492 13.14 6.90 -6.33
C ALA A 492 14.52 7.54 -6.49
N GLN A 493 14.77 8.67 -5.85
CA GLN A 493 16.06 9.36 -5.83
C GLN A 493 16.89 8.92 -4.61
N LYS A 494 17.93 8.15 -4.83
CA LYS A 494 18.75 7.57 -3.76
C LYS A 494 19.47 8.60 -2.89
N GLN A 495 19.93 9.71 -3.47
CA GLN A 495 20.68 10.74 -2.73
C GLN A 495 19.81 11.63 -1.84
N ARG A 496 18.51 11.76 -2.12
CA ARG A 496 17.59 12.65 -1.42
C ARG A 496 16.56 11.90 -0.58
N LYS A 497 16.55 10.55 -0.62
CA LYS A 497 15.51 9.70 -0.01
C LYS A 497 14.06 10.07 -0.38
N VAL A 498 13.92 10.82 -1.47
CA VAL A 498 12.66 11.30 -2.00
C VAL A 498 12.26 10.43 -3.18
N SER A 499 11.00 10.09 -3.26
CA SER A 499 10.41 9.34 -4.38
C SER A 499 9.30 10.16 -5.01
N SER A 500 9.37 10.39 -6.31
CA SER A 500 8.26 10.95 -7.10
C SER A 500 7.25 9.84 -7.38
N VAL A 501 5.99 10.11 -7.20
CA VAL A 501 4.87 9.18 -7.38
C VAL A 501 3.89 9.80 -8.36
N LEU A 502 3.76 9.18 -9.53
CA LEU A 502 2.73 9.48 -10.51
C LEU A 502 1.75 8.30 -10.56
N ALA A 503 0.47 8.57 -10.31
CA ALA A 503 -0.53 7.51 -10.38
C ALA A 503 -1.82 8.01 -11.02
N ARG A 504 -2.46 7.13 -11.78
CA ARG A 504 -3.81 7.33 -12.30
C ARG A 504 -4.65 6.11 -11.97
N LEU A 505 -5.58 6.27 -11.06
CA LEU A 505 -6.43 5.22 -10.52
C LEU A 505 -7.89 5.50 -10.88
N SER A 506 -8.58 4.52 -11.43
CA SER A 506 -10.00 4.60 -11.79
C SER A 506 -10.77 3.56 -10.98
N PHE A 507 -11.76 4.00 -10.22
CA PHE A 507 -12.68 3.09 -9.54
C PHE A 507 -13.74 2.61 -10.53
N THR A 508 -13.85 1.29 -10.68
CA THR A 508 -14.75 0.66 -11.66
C THR A 508 -16.01 0.09 -11.02
N ALA A 509 -15.97 -0.22 -9.73
CA ALA A 509 -17.11 -0.69 -8.95
C ALA A 509 -16.89 -0.45 -7.46
N GLY A 510 -17.93 -0.64 -6.66
CA GLY A 510 -17.93 -0.62 -5.22
C GLY A 510 -18.93 0.36 -4.63
N GLU A 511 -19.17 0.18 -3.36
CA GLU A 511 -20.02 1.02 -2.53
C GLU A 511 -19.20 1.63 -1.40
N LEU A 512 -19.47 2.87 -1.06
CA LEU A 512 -18.78 3.62 -0.03
C LEU A 512 -19.78 4.24 0.95
N LEU A 513 -19.66 3.88 2.23
CA LEU A 513 -20.28 4.57 3.32
C LEU A 513 -19.24 5.37 4.09
N TRP A 514 -19.47 6.68 4.27
CA TRP A 514 -18.59 7.55 5.03
C TRP A 514 -19.43 8.45 5.93
N GLY A 515 -19.57 8.07 7.18
CA GLY A 515 -20.53 8.68 8.09
C GLY A 515 -21.96 8.48 7.61
N LYS A 516 -22.64 9.56 7.23
CA LYS A 516 -24.00 9.51 6.65
C LYS A 516 -24.00 9.44 5.12
N PHE A 517 -22.87 9.72 4.50
CA PHE A 517 -22.73 9.68 3.03
C PHE A 517 -22.66 8.24 2.55
N PHE A 518 -23.53 7.91 1.61
CA PHE A 518 -23.49 6.67 0.85
C PHE A 518 -23.29 6.99 -0.63
N GLY A 519 -22.39 6.29 -1.28
CA GLY A 519 -22.09 6.52 -2.70
C GLY A 519 -21.75 5.23 -3.45
N GLU A 520 -22.38 5.05 -4.59
CA GLU A 520 -22.07 4.00 -5.54
C GLU A 520 -20.98 4.48 -6.51
N LEU A 521 -19.81 3.84 -6.49
CA LEU A 521 -18.64 4.27 -7.27
C LEU A 521 -18.79 3.95 -8.76
N LYS A 522 -19.55 2.90 -9.11
CA LYS A 522 -19.76 2.47 -10.49
C LYS A 522 -20.41 3.57 -11.36
N ALA A 523 -21.38 4.29 -10.80
CA ALA A 523 -22.07 5.37 -11.50
C ALA A 523 -21.15 6.59 -11.71
N GLN A 524 -20.32 6.93 -10.71
CA GLN A 524 -19.46 8.11 -10.73
C GLN A 524 -18.10 7.88 -11.36
N LYS A 525 -17.67 6.62 -11.45
CA LYS A 525 -16.36 6.23 -12.00
C LYS A 525 -15.24 7.16 -11.52
N PRO A 526 -15.00 7.27 -10.20
CA PRO A 526 -14.00 8.19 -9.69
C PRO A 526 -12.64 7.93 -10.30
N VAL A 527 -12.00 9.00 -10.77
CA VAL A 527 -10.63 8.95 -11.29
C VAL A 527 -9.76 9.79 -10.37
N LEU A 528 -8.74 9.17 -9.81
CA LEU A 528 -7.72 9.82 -9.00
C LEU A 528 -6.43 9.90 -9.81
N VAL A 529 -5.94 11.10 -10.04
CA VAL A 529 -4.62 11.37 -10.62
C VAL A 529 -3.74 11.95 -9.51
N ILE A 530 -2.60 11.36 -9.29
CA ILE A 530 -1.66 11.75 -8.25
C ILE A 530 -0.34 12.12 -8.92
N ASP A 531 0.14 13.33 -8.63
CA ASP A 531 1.49 13.79 -8.89
C ASP A 531 2.04 14.32 -7.57
N ALA A 532 2.89 13.52 -6.93
CA ALA A 532 3.34 13.77 -5.58
C ALA A 532 4.79 13.32 -5.36
N GLU A 533 5.44 13.88 -4.35
CA GLU A 533 6.73 13.43 -3.85
C GLU A 533 6.60 12.89 -2.42
N TYR A 534 7.15 11.71 -2.19
CA TYR A 534 7.24 11.12 -0.86
C TYR A 534 8.66 11.20 -0.32
N ASP A 535 8.82 11.86 0.79
CA ASP A 535 10.06 11.93 1.56
C ASP A 535 10.03 10.92 2.71
N ARG A 536 10.94 9.95 2.65
CA ARG A 536 11.01 8.86 3.63
C ARG A 536 11.54 9.33 5.00
N ASP A 537 12.43 10.32 5.04
CA ASP A 537 13.03 10.76 6.31
C ASP A 537 12.03 11.55 7.16
N THR A 538 11.19 12.34 6.51
CA THR A 538 10.16 13.15 7.16
C THR A 538 8.79 12.46 7.19
N ASP A 539 8.66 11.29 6.55
CA ASP A 539 7.40 10.56 6.37
C ASP A 539 6.27 11.45 5.83
N ARG A 540 6.62 12.25 4.81
CA ARG A 540 5.76 13.27 4.22
C ARG A 540 5.51 13.01 2.74
N LEU A 541 4.25 13.06 2.35
CA LEU A 541 3.82 13.10 0.95
C LEU A 541 3.49 14.55 0.58
N GLN A 542 4.21 15.12 -0.37
CA GLN A 542 3.93 16.43 -0.94
C GLN A 542 3.18 16.23 -2.25
N CYS A 543 1.89 16.54 -2.26
CA CYS A 543 1.06 16.54 -3.46
C CYS A 543 1.29 17.87 -4.21
N HIS A 544 1.82 17.78 -5.42
CA HIS A 544 2.05 18.93 -6.29
C HIS A 544 0.80 19.22 -7.12
N SER A 545 0.23 18.17 -7.70
CA SER A 545 -0.98 18.25 -8.53
C SER A 545 -1.72 16.91 -8.45
N CYS A 546 -2.66 16.83 -7.55
CA CYS A 546 -3.54 15.66 -7.45
C CYS A 546 -4.92 16.05 -7.93
N THR A 547 -5.63 15.15 -8.58
CA THR A 547 -6.95 15.42 -9.14
C THR A 547 -7.90 14.30 -8.77
N ILE A 548 -9.09 14.67 -8.30
CA ILE A 548 -10.22 13.75 -8.12
C ILE A 548 -11.31 14.17 -9.11
N ALA A 549 -11.72 13.28 -9.99
CA ALA A 549 -12.78 13.50 -10.95
C ALA A 549 -13.94 12.51 -10.71
N LEU A 550 -15.16 13.02 -10.67
CA LEU A 550 -16.40 12.27 -10.61
C LEU A 550 -17.21 12.57 -11.88
N ALA A 551 -17.72 11.55 -12.55
CA ALA A 551 -18.31 11.68 -13.88
C ALA A 551 -19.46 12.69 -13.95
N THR A 552 -20.33 12.75 -12.94
CA THR A 552 -21.50 13.65 -12.92
C THR A 552 -21.29 14.94 -12.15
N VAL A 553 -20.29 14.98 -11.25
CA VAL A 553 -20.04 16.12 -10.35
C VAL A 553 -19.01 17.08 -10.93
N GLY A 554 -17.91 16.53 -11.49
CA GLY A 554 -16.79 17.33 -12.01
C GLY A 554 -15.45 16.94 -11.42
N GLN A 555 -14.49 17.82 -11.59
CA GLN A 555 -13.10 17.59 -11.21
C GLN A 555 -12.67 18.58 -10.12
N MET A 556 -11.91 18.08 -9.15
CA MET A 556 -11.29 18.88 -8.11
C MET A 556 -9.78 18.64 -8.09
N ASN A 557 -9.01 19.72 -8.10
CA ASN A 557 -7.55 19.69 -8.01
C ASN A 557 -7.13 19.87 -6.56
N LEU A 558 -6.19 19.05 -6.11
CA LEU A 558 -5.66 19.07 -4.75
C LEU A 558 -4.16 19.33 -4.79
N ALA A 559 -3.68 20.13 -3.85
CA ALA A 559 -2.24 20.35 -3.61
C ALA A 559 -1.99 20.48 -2.11
N GLY A 560 -0.76 20.20 -1.66
CA GLY A 560 -0.40 20.30 -0.25
C GLY A 560 0.39 19.11 0.26
N SER A 561 0.34 18.84 1.55
CA SER A 561 1.11 17.75 2.16
C SER A 561 0.27 16.89 3.08
N ILE A 562 0.71 15.63 3.18
CA ILE A 562 0.27 14.67 4.19
C ILE A 562 1.52 14.27 4.97
N GLU A 563 1.56 14.57 6.26
CA GLU A 563 2.66 14.29 7.17
C GLU A 563 2.35 13.05 8.02
N THR A 564 3.39 12.37 8.51
CA THR A 564 3.29 11.16 9.38
C THR A 564 2.37 10.07 8.81
N ILE A 565 2.55 9.76 7.52
CA ILE A 565 1.68 8.81 6.78
C ILE A 565 1.69 7.42 7.40
N SER A 566 2.84 6.99 7.89
CA SER A 566 3.04 5.66 8.50
C SER A 566 2.45 5.52 9.92
N GLN A 567 2.00 6.63 10.53
CA GLN A 567 1.42 6.66 11.87
C GLN A 567 -0.03 7.18 11.83
N THR A 568 -0.23 8.41 12.29
CA THR A 568 -1.50 9.13 12.20
C THR A 568 -1.35 10.25 11.19
N PRO A 569 -1.86 10.08 9.96
CA PRO A 569 -1.66 11.06 8.89
C PRO A 569 -2.24 12.41 9.29
N GLN A 570 -1.44 13.47 9.06
CA GLN A 570 -1.85 14.86 9.22
C GLN A 570 -1.97 15.49 7.84
N LEU A 571 -3.16 15.88 7.47
CA LEU A 571 -3.47 16.47 6.17
C LEU A 571 -3.31 17.99 6.26
N ARG A 572 -2.66 18.58 5.25
CA ARG A 572 -2.65 20.01 4.94
C ARG A 572 -2.83 20.19 3.45
N LEU A 573 -4.06 20.08 2.99
CA LEU A 573 -4.39 20.04 1.58
C LEU A 573 -5.25 21.23 1.20
N GLN A 574 -5.01 21.78 0.02
CA GLN A 574 -5.87 22.73 -0.65
C GLN A 574 -6.54 22.02 -1.83
N ALA A 575 -7.84 22.17 -1.94
CA ALA A 575 -8.61 21.62 -3.03
C ALA A 575 -9.35 22.74 -3.75
N ARG A 576 -9.34 22.73 -5.08
CA ARG A 576 -9.98 23.74 -5.92
C ARG A 576 -10.67 23.11 -7.12
N SER A 577 -11.86 23.62 -7.37
CA SER A 577 -12.58 23.39 -8.62
C SER A 577 -13.29 24.66 -9.05
N ASP A 578 -13.18 25.01 -10.31
CA ASP A 578 -13.82 26.19 -10.88
C ASP A 578 -15.11 25.83 -11.64
N ASN A 579 -15.38 24.54 -11.84
CA ASN A 579 -16.55 24.06 -12.60
C ASN A 579 -17.04 22.70 -12.09
N LEU A 580 -17.86 22.74 -11.04
CA LEU A 580 -18.59 21.57 -10.55
C LEU A 580 -20.06 21.69 -11.03
N SER A 581 -20.66 20.55 -11.29
CA SER A 581 -22.10 20.46 -11.61
C SER A 581 -22.91 20.50 -10.31
N PRO A 582 -23.69 21.56 -10.03
CA PRO A 582 -24.58 21.57 -8.88
C PRO A 582 -25.60 20.42 -8.92
N ALA A 583 -26.11 20.07 -10.09
CA ALA A 583 -27.03 18.96 -10.29
C ALA A 583 -26.38 17.62 -9.91
N GLY A 584 -25.16 17.36 -10.42
CA GLY A 584 -24.40 16.16 -10.07
C GLY A 584 -24.03 16.10 -8.58
N PHE A 585 -23.60 17.22 -8.01
CA PHE A 585 -23.29 17.32 -6.60
C PHE A 585 -24.53 17.05 -5.72
N PHE A 586 -25.65 17.68 -6.06
CA PHE A 586 -26.93 17.47 -5.37
C PHE A 586 -27.38 16.01 -5.46
N GLN A 587 -27.37 15.44 -6.65
CA GLN A 587 -27.77 14.05 -6.88
C GLN A 587 -26.94 13.09 -6.03
N TYR A 588 -25.63 13.20 -6.10
CA TYR A 588 -24.73 12.21 -5.53
C TYR A 588 -24.50 12.39 -4.02
N PHE A 589 -24.30 13.62 -3.54
CA PHE A 589 -23.98 13.87 -2.14
C PHE A 589 -25.20 14.14 -1.25
N LEU A 590 -26.28 14.70 -1.80
CA LEU A 590 -27.45 15.07 -1.02
C LEU A 590 -28.63 14.11 -1.25
N ARG A 591 -29.03 13.94 -2.49
CA ARG A 591 -30.23 13.16 -2.79
C ARG A 591 -30.03 11.68 -2.49
N GLU A 592 -29.01 11.03 -3.03
CA GLU A 592 -28.73 9.60 -2.78
C GLU A 592 -28.51 9.31 -1.28
N THR A 593 -27.88 10.23 -0.56
CA THR A 593 -27.58 10.06 0.86
C THR A 593 -28.82 10.25 1.75
N TYR A 594 -29.65 11.25 1.44
CA TYR A 594 -30.68 11.72 2.39
C TYR A 594 -32.14 11.55 1.93
N HIS A 595 -32.42 11.04 0.71
CA HIS A 595 -33.78 10.94 0.18
C HIS A 595 -34.74 10.12 1.07
N ARG A 596 -34.24 9.05 1.72
CA ARG A 596 -35.07 8.26 2.65
C ARG A 596 -35.51 9.07 3.87
N GLN A 597 -34.66 9.97 4.33
CA GLN A 597 -34.95 10.85 5.49
C GLN A 597 -35.74 12.10 5.07
N TYR A 598 -35.53 12.58 3.85
CA TYR A 598 -36.12 13.78 3.26
C TYR A 598 -36.68 13.49 1.86
N PRO A 599 -37.85 12.88 1.73
CA PRO A 599 -38.45 12.54 0.43
C PRO A 599 -38.63 13.73 -0.50
N LEU A 600 -38.67 14.96 0.07
CA LEU A 600 -38.72 16.20 -0.70
C LEU A 600 -37.54 16.32 -1.69
N LEU A 601 -36.36 15.80 -1.35
CA LEU A 601 -35.17 15.85 -2.20
C LEU A 601 -35.38 15.14 -3.55
N ASP A 602 -36.25 14.13 -3.57
CA ASP A 602 -36.60 13.43 -4.82
C ASP A 602 -37.45 14.27 -5.77
N LYS A 603 -38.06 15.33 -5.23
CA LYS A 603 -38.96 16.25 -5.94
C LYS A 603 -38.27 17.54 -6.38
N LEU A 604 -36.92 17.64 -6.22
CA LEU A 604 -36.14 18.82 -6.54
C LEU A 604 -35.29 18.63 -7.79
N THR A 605 -35.15 19.72 -8.55
CA THR A 605 -34.15 19.92 -9.57
C THR A 605 -33.19 21.03 -9.16
N VAL A 606 -31.91 20.85 -9.44
CA VAL A 606 -30.85 21.80 -9.13
C VAL A 606 -30.02 22.05 -10.36
N GLY A 607 -29.67 23.31 -10.64
CA GLY A 607 -28.87 23.72 -11.78
C GLY A 607 -27.94 24.89 -11.47
N GLY A 608 -27.16 25.32 -12.45
CA GLY A 608 -26.21 26.41 -12.33
C GLY A 608 -24.75 25.99 -12.54
N GLN A 609 -23.82 26.83 -12.08
CA GLN A 609 -22.37 26.58 -12.11
C GLN A 609 -21.82 26.77 -10.70
N MET A 610 -21.05 25.81 -10.23
CA MET A 610 -20.49 25.81 -8.87
C MET A 610 -18.96 25.78 -8.94
N ALA A 611 -18.33 26.63 -8.16
CA ALA A 611 -16.90 26.59 -7.90
C ALA A 611 -16.65 26.43 -6.39
N MET A 612 -15.59 25.75 -6.05
CA MET A 612 -15.26 25.45 -4.67
C MET A 612 -13.76 25.55 -4.41
N GLN A 613 -13.39 26.20 -3.32
CA GLN A 613 -12.04 26.22 -2.79
C GLN A 613 -12.09 25.70 -1.35
N LEU A 614 -11.28 24.69 -1.06
CA LEU A 614 -11.22 24.05 0.24
C LEU A 614 -9.80 24.04 0.76
N GLN A 615 -9.66 24.18 2.05
CA GLN A 615 -8.46 23.89 2.82
C GLN A 615 -8.84 22.83 3.86
N LEU A 616 -8.09 21.72 3.87
CA LEU A 616 -8.27 20.58 4.74
C LEU A 616 -7.07 20.54 5.70
N ASP A 617 -7.31 20.65 6.98
CA ASP A 617 -6.29 20.64 8.02
C ASP A 617 -6.65 19.62 9.11
N GLY A 618 -5.66 18.79 9.52
CA GLY A 618 -5.79 17.86 10.63
C GLY A 618 -5.76 16.40 10.26
N ALA A 619 -5.96 15.53 11.25
CA ALA A 619 -6.09 14.10 11.05
C ALA A 619 -7.44 13.76 10.39
N PRO A 620 -7.54 12.64 9.63
CA PRO A 620 -8.80 12.21 8.98
C PRO A 620 -10.00 12.07 9.92
N GLU A 621 -9.74 11.83 11.21
CA GLU A 621 -10.75 11.71 12.24
C GLU A 621 -11.10 13.07 12.89
N GLN A 622 -10.30 14.10 12.66
CA GLN A 622 -10.37 15.42 13.27
C GLN A 622 -10.13 16.52 12.24
N LEU A 623 -10.81 16.40 11.09
CA LEU A 623 -10.56 17.24 9.95
C LEU A 623 -11.31 18.57 10.05
N ALA A 624 -10.57 19.67 10.02
CA ALA A 624 -11.08 21.01 9.84
C ALA A 624 -11.13 21.35 8.35
N LEU A 625 -12.27 21.86 7.91
CA LEU A 625 -12.50 22.34 6.55
C LEU A 625 -12.74 23.84 6.58
N SER A 626 -11.97 24.58 5.81
CA SER A 626 -12.22 26.00 5.55
C SER A 626 -12.18 26.26 4.05
N GLY A 627 -12.86 27.29 3.59
CA GLY A 627 -12.86 27.59 2.18
C GLY A 627 -13.96 28.52 1.73
N ASN A 628 -14.25 28.47 0.44
CA ASN A 628 -15.32 29.22 -0.19
C ASN A 628 -16.07 28.36 -1.21
N LEU A 629 -17.40 28.43 -1.13
CA LEU A 629 -18.31 27.86 -2.13
C LEU A 629 -18.94 29.00 -2.90
N SER A 630 -18.85 29.02 -4.20
CA SER A 630 -19.53 29.96 -5.07
C SER A 630 -20.46 29.21 -6.03
N LEU A 631 -21.67 29.74 -6.14
CA LEU A 631 -22.70 29.31 -7.10
C LEU A 631 -23.07 30.50 -7.95
N SER A 632 -23.11 30.34 -9.26
CA SER A 632 -23.58 31.35 -10.21
C SER A 632 -24.65 30.77 -11.11
N ASN A 633 -25.63 31.63 -11.48
CA ASN A 633 -26.81 31.23 -12.24
C ASN A 633 -27.51 29.99 -11.66
N GLY A 634 -27.49 29.87 -10.32
CA GLY A 634 -28.11 28.77 -9.61
C GLY A 634 -29.60 28.70 -9.84
N GLU A 635 -30.12 27.49 -9.91
CA GLU A 635 -31.56 27.22 -10.01
C GLU A 635 -31.93 26.07 -9.07
N ILE A 636 -33.00 26.24 -8.30
CA ILE A 636 -33.63 25.18 -7.53
C ILE A 636 -35.13 25.25 -7.81
N ALA A 637 -35.72 24.16 -8.26
CA ALA A 637 -37.15 24.10 -8.52
C ALA A 637 -37.76 22.78 -8.08
N SER A 638 -39.05 22.80 -7.78
CA SER A 638 -39.82 21.57 -7.62
C SER A 638 -40.07 20.90 -8.98
N LEU A 639 -40.08 19.56 -9.05
CA LEU A 639 -40.41 18.82 -10.27
C LEU A 639 -41.83 19.13 -10.76
N SER A 640 -42.77 19.45 -9.87
CA SER A 640 -44.10 19.90 -10.20
C SER A 640 -44.17 21.37 -10.67
N ASN A 641 -43.03 22.05 -10.62
CA ASN A 641 -42.90 23.48 -10.96
C ASN A 641 -43.77 24.43 -10.09
N ASP A 642 -44.19 23.99 -8.93
CA ASP A 642 -45.00 24.79 -7.98
C ASP A 642 -44.19 25.94 -7.39
N TRP A 643 -42.87 25.76 -7.26
CA TRP A 643 -42.00 26.84 -6.83
C TRP A 643 -40.63 26.74 -7.51
N GLN A 644 -40.00 27.88 -7.65
CA GLN A 644 -38.70 28.01 -8.31
C GLN A 644 -37.89 29.17 -7.72
N LEU A 645 -36.60 28.92 -7.50
CA LEU A 645 -35.60 29.94 -7.19
C LEU A 645 -34.60 29.89 -8.37
N ALA A 646 -34.43 31.01 -9.05
CA ALA A 646 -33.63 31.10 -10.25
C ALA A 646 -32.72 32.32 -10.25
N ALA A 647 -31.69 32.29 -11.06
CA ALA A 647 -30.60 33.27 -11.09
C ALA A 647 -30.01 33.50 -9.69
N MET A 648 -29.75 32.42 -8.98
CA MET A 648 -29.14 32.46 -7.66
C MET A 648 -27.63 32.69 -7.79
N SER A 649 -27.12 33.57 -6.94
CA SER A 649 -25.70 33.80 -6.74
C SER A 649 -25.38 33.62 -5.25
N ILE A 650 -24.48 32.71 -4.99
CA ILE A 650 -24.00 32.42 -3.63
C ILE A 650 -22.49 32.58 -3.60
N ASN A 651 -22.00 33.28 -2.61
CA ASN A 651 -20.59 33.31 -2.23
C ASN A 651 -20.55 32.99 -0.73
N LEU A 652 -20.17 31.78 -0.38
CA LEU A 652 -20.23 31.27 0.99
C LEU A 652 -18.83 30.88 1.46
N PRO A 653 -18.12 31.79 2.13
CA PRO A 653 -16.96 31.42 2.92
C PRO A 653 -17.38 30.56 4.12
N PHE A 654 -16.63 29.49 4.38
CA PHE A 654 -16.98 28.59 5.46
C PHE A 654 -15.75 28.09 6.23
N GLN A 655 -16.03 27.73 7.49
CA GLN A 655 -15.10 27.08 8.39
C GLN A 655 -15.89 26.11 9.26
N ILE A 656 -15.69 24.80 9.02
CA ILE A 656 -16.42 23.71 9.68
C ILE A 656 -15.46 22.64 10.18
N SER A 657 -15.87 21.92 11.23
CA SER A 657 -15.20 20.71 11.69
C SER A 657 -16.06 19.50 11.33
N LEU A 658 -15.46 18.44 10.86
CA LEU A 658 -16.16 17.17 10.61
C LEU A 658 -16.33 16.33 11.88
N ASP A 659 -15.71 16.73 12.98
CA ASP A 659 -15.85 16.11 14.29
C ASP A 659 -16.71 16.95 15.27
N ASP A 660 -16.87 16.44 16.50
CA ASP A 660 -17.71 17.05 17.53
C ASP A 660 -17.09 18.26 18.23
N ARG A 661 -15.84 18.58 17.94
CA ARG A 661 -15.12 19.63 18.65
C ARG A 661 -15.34 21.00 18.01
N PRO A 662 -15.61 22.03 18.82
CA PRO A 662 -15.52 23.40 18.31
C PRO A 662 -14.10 23.67 17.85
N LEU A 663 -13.94 24.38 16.74
CA LEU A 663 -12.64 24.81 16.27
C LEU A 663 -11.98 25.72 17.31
N GLU A 664 -10.89 25.28 17.92
CA GLU A 664 -10.15 25.97 19.00
C GLU A 664 -9.58 27.26 18.50
N ASN A 665 -9.73 28.02 17.81
CA ASN A 665 -9.31 29.32 17.25
C ASN A 665 -10.11 29.74 16.02
N ALA A 666 -11.46 29.57 16.09
CA ALA A 666 -12.29 30.06 15.03
C ALA A 666 -12.09 31.59 14.89
N ALA A 667 -11.48 32.02 13.81
CA ALA A 667 -11.46 33.42 13.42
C ALA A 667 -12.90 33.94 13.32
N ALA A 668 -13.10 35.25 13.46
CA ALA A 668 -14.41 35.85 13.27
C ALA A 668 -15.02 35.36 11.94
N PRO A 669 -16.32 35.01 11.90
CA PRO A 669 -16.93 34.46 10.71
C PRO A 669 -16.80 35.43 9.53
N VAL A 670 -16.25 34.95 8.44
CA VAL A 670 -16.18 35.71 7.19
C VAL A 670 -17.60 35.78 6.59
N LEU A 671 -18.05 36.96 6.24
CA LEU A 671 -19.38 37.14 5.64
C LEU A 671 -19.33 36.86 4.15
N GLY A 672 -20.28 36.09 3.70
CA GLY A 672 -20.57 35.83 2.30
C GLY A 672 -21.88 36.48 1.87
N SER A 673 -22.34 36.18 0.69
CA SER A 673 -23.57 36.74 0.09
C SER A 673 -24.46 35.66 -0.51
N LEU A 674 -25.74 35.83 -0.39
CA LEU A 674 -26.78 35.10 -1.09
C LEU A 674 -27.66 36.13 -1.84
N SER A 675 -27.84 35.95 -3.13
CA SER A 675 -28.74 36.73 -3.96
C SER A 675 -29.59 35.77 -4.81
N ILE A 676 -30.86 36.00 -4.87
CA ILE A 676 -31.85 35.27 -5.68
C ILE A 676 -32.65 36.33 -6.45
N GLU A 677 -32.45 36.40 -7.76
CA GLU A 677 -33.13 37.44 -8.56
C GLU A 677 -34.59 37.10 -8.82
N ARG A 678 -34.91 35.85 -8.99
CA ARG A 678 -36.26 35.37 -9.33
C ARG A 678 -36.64 34.24 -8.38
N ALA A 679 -37.61 34.52 -7.53
CA ALA A 679 -38.18 33.55 -6.62
C ALA A 679 -39.70 33.52 -6.85
N ARG A 680 -40.27 32.34 -7.08
CA ARG A 680 -41.68 32.10 -7.35
C ARG A 680 -42.23 31.01 -6.42
N PHE A 681 -43.41 31.21 -5.95
CA PHE A 681 -44.18 30.19 -5.21
C PHE A 681 -45.61 30.19 -5.70
N GLY A 682 -46.05 29.10 -6.35
CA GLY A 682 -47.31 29.06 -7.07
C GLY A 682 -47.34 30.17 -8.13
N ASN A 683 -48.34 31.03 -8.04
CA ASN A 683 -48.53 32.22 -8.89
C ASN A 683 -47.88 33.50 -8.28
N GLN A 684 -47.29 33.42 -7.08
CA GLN A 684 -46.74 34.58 -6.38
C GLN A 684 -45.25 34.76 -6.72
N GLN A 685 -44.91 36.02 -7.05
CA GLN A 685 -43.48 36.44 -7.18
C GLN A 685 -43.02 36.96 -5.82
N LEU A 686 -41.96 36.36 -5.27
CA LEU A 686 -41.45 36.72 -3.92
C LEU A 686 -40.50 37.93 -3.98
N GLY A 687 -40.20 38.45 -5.18
CA GLY A 687 -39.24 39.53 -5.39
C GLY A 687 -37.79 39.05 -5.35
N PRO A 688 -36.81 39.90 -5.64
CA PRO A 688 -35.41 39.60 -5.44
C PRO A 688 -35.10 39.46 -3.94
N LEU A 689 -34.37 38.42 -3.57
CA LEU A 689 -34.00 38.16 -2.17
C LEU A 689 -32.48 38.29 -2.03
N THR A 690 -32.02 39.10 -1.10
CA THR A 690 -30.61 39.30 -0.82
C THR A 690 -30.36 39.26 0.67
N THR A 691 -29.29 38.62 1.08
CA THR A 691 -28.85 38.59 2.48
C THR A 691 -27.35 38.29 2.55
N THR A 692 -26.73 38.63 3.66
CA THR A 692 -25.40 38.17 4.01
C THR A 692 -25.48 36.89 4.82
N ILE A 693 -24.59 35.97 4.50
CA ILE A 693 -24.53 34.62 5.09
C ILE A 693 -23.15 34.31 5.65
N SER A 694 -23.07 33.45 6.64
CA SER A 694 -21.81 32.89 7.10
C SER A 694 -21.99 31.43 7.52
N LEU A 695 -20.97 30.62 7.29
CA LEU A 695 -20.92 29.25 7.76
C LEU A 695 -19.66 29.07 8.61
N SER A 696 -19.83 28.97 9.92
CA SER A 696 -18.74 28.78 10.88
C SER A 696 -19.19 27.92 12.05
N ASN A 697 -18.29 27.15 12.64
CA ASN A 697 -18.59 26.24 13.75
C ASN A 697 -19.82 25.34 13.46
N ASN A 698 -19.88 24.80 12.25
CA ASN A 698 -20.99 23.97 11.75
C ASN A 698 -22.37 24.64 11.79
N ALA A 699 -22.42 25.97 11.87
CA ALA A 699 -23.66 26.74 11.86
C ALA A 699 -23.70 27.73 10.70
N LEU A 700 -24.72 27.61 9.86
CA LEU A 700 -25.07 28.59 8.81
C LEU A 700 -25.94 29.67 9.42
N ARG A 701 -25.59 30.95 9.23
CA ARG A 701 -26.33 32.10 9.74
C ARG A 701 -26.60 33.09 8.62
N LEU A 702 -27.84 33.64 8.64
CA LEU A 702 -28.19 34.81 7.87
C LEU A 702 -28.04 36.05 8.78
N HIS A 703 -27.30 37.04 8.32
CA HIS A 703 -26.98 38.25 9.11
C HIS A 703 -27.91 39.40 8.83
N GLN A 704 -28.61 39.39 7.70
CA GLN A 704 -29.59 40.40 7.34
C GLN A 704 -30.95 39.73 7.21
N PRO A 705 -32.04 40.43 7.60
CA PRO A 705 -33.38 39.94 7.42
C PRO A 705 -33.69 39.63 5.95
N LEU A 706 -34.41 38.54 5.72
CA LEU A 706 -34.88 38.13 4.42
C LEU A 706 -36.31 38.62 4.24
N HIS A 707 -36.54 39.52 3.32
CA HIS A 707 -37.85 40.09 3.03
C HIS A 707 -38.55 39.36 1.90
N LEU A 708 -39.64 38.74 2.18
CA LEU A 708 -40.48 37.98 1.24
C LEU A 708 -41.78 38.73 0.99
N SER A 709 -42.03 39.21 -0.23
CA SER A 709 -43.34 39.72 -0.61
C SER A 709 -44.27 38.53 -0.91
N LEU A 710 -45.26 38.32 -0.07
CA LEU A 710 -46.09 37.10 -0.13
C LEU A 710 -47.54 37.42 0.29
N PHE A 711 -48.49 36.86 -0.42
CA PHE A 711 -49.93 36.97 -0.11
C PHE A 711 -50.40 38.41 0.15
N GLY A 712 -50.01 39.35 -0.73
CA GLY A 712 -50.41 40.75 -0.63
C GLY A 712 -49.81 41.53 0.56
N GLY A 713 -48.91 40.93 1.31
CA GLY A 713 -48.18 41.48 2.45
C GLY A 713 -46.68 41.14 2.38
N ALA A 714 -46.07 41.10 3.55
CA ALA A 714 -44.62 40.77 3.67
C ALA A 714 -44.39 39.80 4.84
N VAL A 715 -43.43 38.90 4.63
CA VAL A 715 -42.83 38.07 5.69
C VAL A 715 -41.34 38.44 5.78
N GLU A 716 -40.91 38.75 6.97
CA GLU A 716 -39.53 39.11 7.27
C GLU A 716 -38.93 38.01 8.16
N LEU A 717 -37.97 37.26 7.62
CA LEU A 717 -37.25 36.24 8.37
C LEU A 717 -35.99 36.83 8.98
N ARG A 718 -35.76 36.64 10.27
CA ARG A 718 -34.64 37.18 11.05
C ARG A 718 -33.95 36.07 11.85
N ASN A 719 -32.71 36.31 12.22
CA ASN A 719 -31.92 35.43 13.09
C ASN A 719 -31.86 33.97 12.63
N VAL A 720 -31.91 33.75 11.30
CA VAL A 720 -31.89 32.40 10.78
C VAL A 720 -30.54 31.78 11.07
N THR A 721 -30.57 30.71 11.84
CA THR A 721 -29.39 29.93 12.20
C THR A 721 -29.69 28.47 12.00
N TRP A 722 -28.88 27.81 11.13
CA TRP A 722 -28.93 26.39 10.89
C TRP A 722 -27.74 25.75 11.58
N ARG A 723 -27.94 25.08 12.70
CA ARG A 723 -26.89 24.48 13.52
C ARG A 723 -26.63 23.04 13.09
N ASP A 724 -25.41 22.55 13.37
CA ASP A 724 -24.98 21.18 13.13
C ASP A 724 -25.22 20.69 11.70
N ILE A 725 -25.02 21.61 10.75
CA ILE A 725 -25.33 21.39 9.32
C ILE A 725 -24.65 20.10 8.77
N VAL A 726 -23.55 19.67 9.36
CA VAL A 726 -22.83 18.46 8.97
C VAL A 726 -23.44 17.19 9.60
N ARG A 727 -24.03 17.28 10.80
CA ARG A 727 -24.53 16.15 11.56
C ARG A 727 -26.03 16.01 11.56
N ASP A 728 -26.71 17.09 11.93
CA ASP A 728 -28.17 17.15 11.99
C ASP A 728 -28.67 18.44 11.34
N PRO A 729 -28.81 18.41 10.01
CA PRO A 729 -29.26 19.59 9.27
C PRO A 729 -30.65 20.10 9.65
N LYS A 730 -31.37 19.42 10.53
CA LYS A 730 -32.72 19.85 11.02
C LYS A 730 -32.70 20.84 12.14
N ALA A 731 -31.58 21.06 12.80
CA ALA A 731 -31.46 22.01 13.91
C ALA A 731 -31.44 23.46 13.40
N VAL A 732 -32.60 23.99 13.01
CA VAL A 732 -32.79 25.37 12.50
C VAL A 732 -33.53 26.21 13.53
N THR A 733 -33.04 27.42 13.76
CA THR A 733 -33.72 28.44 14.54
C THR A 733 -33.93 29.71 13.72
N PHE A 734 -35.06 30.36 13.82
CA PHE A 734 -35.31 31.64 13.17
C PHE A 734 -36.44 32.38 13.91
N SER A 735 -36.57 33.67 13.65
CA SER A 735 -37.74 34.49 13.99
C SER A 735 -38.40 34.98 12.70
N ALA A 736 -39.70 35.18 12.75
CA ALA A 736 -40.46 35.67 11.62
C ALA A 736 -41.44 36.74 12.03
N ASP A 737 -41.50 37.82 11.26
CA ASP A 737 -42.55 38.81 11.38
C ASP A 737 -43.40 38.79 10.10
N THR A 738 -44.72 38.81 10.31
CA THR A 738 -45.68 38.91 9.22
C THR A 738 -46.36 40.28 9.27
N LYS A 739 -46.45 40.95 8.14
CA LYS A 739 -47.02 42.26 8.01
C LYS A 739 -48.11 42.27 6.94
N ARG A 740 -49.37 42.49 7.36
CA ARG A 740 -50.54 42.63 6.48
C ARG A 740 -50.70 41.52 5.43
N LEU A 741 -50.41 40.28 5.80
CA LEU A 741 -50.68 39.16 4.89
C LEU A 741 -52.21 39.02 4.69
N GLN A 742 -52.64 38.99 3.44
CA GLN A 742 -54.04 38.83 3.13
C GLN A 742 -54.47 37.37 3.34
N LEU A 743 -55.29 37.13 4.32
CA LEU A 743 -55.79 35.80 4.63
C LEU A 743 -56.51 35.14 3.46
N GLN A 744 -57.19 35.94 2.63
CA GLN A 744 -57.87 35.45 1.43
C GLN A 744 -56.89 34.80 0.41
N GLU A 745 -55.73 35.37 0.28
CA GLU A 745 -54.67 34.80 -0.63
C GLU A 745 -53.99 33.61 0.00
N LEU A 746 -53.67 33.70 1.29
CA LEU A 746 -53.07 32.60 2.05
C LEU A 746 -53.96 31.35 2.08
N THR A 747 -55.23 31.53 2.39
CA THR A 747 -56.18 30.40 2.48
C THR A 747 -56.51 29.81 1.08
N ALA A 748 -56.51 30.64 0.05
CA ALA A 748 -56.63 30.16 -1.33
C ALA A 748 -55.44 29.29 -1.76
N ALA A 749 -54.23 29.66 -1.37
CA ALA A 749 -53.03 28.88 -1.63
C ALA A 749 -53.01 27.53 -0.88
N LEU A 750 -53.66 27.48 0.27
CA LEU A 750 -53.81 26.26 1.09
C LEU A 750 -55.05 25.40 0.69
N ASN A 751 -55.77 25.79 -0.37
CA ASN A 751 -57.06 25.17 -0.78
C ASN A 751 -58.12 25.21 0.37
N TRP A 752 -58.03 26.21 1.25
CA TRP A 752 -59.01 26.44 2.29
C TRP A 752 -60.11 27.43 1.86
N PRO A 753 -61.22 27.49 2.55
CA PRO A 753 -62.21 28.54 2.31
C PRO A 753 -61.56 29.93 2.43
N ARG A 754 -61.93 30.86 1.52
CA ARG A 754 -61.39 32.20 1.49
C ARG A 754 -61.86 33.05 2.67
N PHE A 755 -60.95 33.42 3.55
CA PHE A 755 -61.25 34.28 4.68
C PHE A 755 -60.89 35.75 4.38
N ALA A 756 -61.75 36.62 4.72
CA ALA A 756 -61.42 38.06 4.70
C ALA A 756 -60.66 38.39 5.98
N GLY A 757 -59.58 39.11 5.86
CA GLY A 757 -58.79 39.57 7.02
C GLY A 757 -57.31 39.67 6.68
N GLN A 758 -56.57 40.10 7.69
CA GLN A 758 -55.11 40.24 7.60
C GLN A 758 -54.46 39.48 8.74
N LEU A 759 -53.29 38.94 8.44
CA LEU A 759 -52.42 38.29 9.41
C LEU A 759 -51.23 39.20 9.69
N ASP A 760 -51.16 39.64 10.91
CA ASP A 760 -50.02 40.34 11.48
C ASP A 760 -49.51 39.57 12.67
N GLY A 761 -48.19 39.36 12.77
CA GLY A 761 -47.68 38.62 13.90
C GLY A 761 -46.16 38.63 13.97
N ALA A 762 -45.68 38.47 15.18
CA ALA A 762 -44.28 38.19 15.44
C ALA A 762 -44.15 36.81 16.03
N ILE A 763 -43.36 35.94 15.38
CA ILE A 763 -42.96 34.66 15.91
C ILE A 763 -41.54 34.84 16.40
N PRO A 764 -41.32 35.06 17.70
CA PRO A 764 -40.01 35.45 18.23
C PRO A 764 -38.94 34.38 17.97
N GLU A 765 -39.34 33.12 18.03
CA GLU A 765 -38.44 32.01 17.84
C GLU A 765 -39.17 30.76 17.32
N VAL A 766 -38.67 30.22 16.23
CA VAL A 766 -39.01 28.88 15.73
C VAL A 766 -37.78 28.03 15.84
N GLU A 767 -37.90 26.85 16.44
CA GLU A 767 -36.82 25.90 16.62
C GLU A 767 -37.18 24.56 16.01
N SER A 768 -36.26 23.98 15.27
CA SER A 768 -36.35 22.58 14.83
C SER A 768 -35.77 21.67 15.91
N VAL A 769 -36.55 20.73 16.40
CA VAL A 769 -36.11 19.68 17.33
C VAL A 769 -36.37 18.32 16.69
N GLY A 770 -35.32 17.70 16.20
CA GLY A 770 -35.44 16.48 15.40
C GLY A 770 -36.23 16.75 14.11
N ASN A 771 -37.40 16.10 13.93
CA ASN A 771 -38.29 16.29 12.77
C ASN A 771 -39.47 17.25 13.04
N THR A 772 -39.37 17.98 14.14
CA THR A 772 -40.48 18.83 14.62
C THR A 772 -40.00 20.28 14.64
N LEU A 773 -40.82 21.20 14.08
CA LEU A 773 -40.69 22.65 14.25
C LEU A 773 -41.60 23.10 15.39
N ARG A 774 -41.04 23.81 16.35
CA ARG A 774 -41.79 24.44 17.46
C ARG A 774 -41.62 25.93 17.43
N SER A 775 -42.71 26.64 17.57
CA SER A 775 -42.65 28.09 17.77
C SER A 775 -42.83 28.43 19.25
N ARG A 776 -42.03 29.43 19.67
CA ARG A 776 -42.24 30.11 20.95
C ARG A 776 -42.83 31.49 20.68
N GLY A 777 -44.05 31.73 21.13
CA GLY A 777 -44.72 33.00 20.94
C GLY A 777 -46.15 32.86 20.43
N GLU A 778 -46.80 34.00 20.17
CA GLU A 778 -48.16 34.09 19.67
C GLU A 778 -48.19 34.77 18.29
N ILE A 779 -48.99 34.23 17.37
CA ILE A 779 -49.29 34.80 16.07
C ILE A 779 -50.70 35.39 16.19
N GLN A 780 -50.87 36.64 15.82
CA GLN A 780 -52.16 37.31 15.81
C GLN A 780 -52.67 37.46 14.38
N ALA A 781 -53.93 37.12 14.19
CA ALA A 781 -54.62 37.35 12.93
C ALA A 781 -55.90 38.20 13.18
N ASP A 782 -56.01 39.29 12.49
CA ASP A 782 -57.27 40.07 12.52
C ASP A 782 -58.20 39.49 11.42
N LEU A 783 -59.26 38.83 11.87
CA LEU A 783 -60.27 38.20 10.99
C LEU A 783 -61.63 38.30 11.55
N PHE A 784 -62.60 38.34 10.70
CA PHE A 784 -64.02 38.44 11.03
C PHE A 784 -64.31 39.55 12.05
N GLY A 785 -63.72 40.77 11.88
CA GLY A 785 -63.90 41.91 12.76
C GLY A 785 -63.39 41.77 14.18
N GLY A 786 -62.76 40.64 14.51
CA GLY A 786 -62.12 40.29 15.78
C GLY A 786 -60.67 39.82 15.61
N ARG A 787 -60.16 39.11 16.62
CA ARG A 787 -58.78 38.67 16.68
C ARG A 787 -58.69 37.20 17.02
N LEU A 788 -57.86 36.51 16.27
CA LEU A 788 -57.36 35.13 16.54
C LEU A 788 -55.95 35.21 17.03
N ARG A 789 -55.65 34.58 18.17
CA ARG A 789 -54.31 34.37 18.68
C ARG A 789 -53.94 32.89 18.59
N LEU A 790 -52.93 32.58 17.84
CA LEU A 790 -52.38 31.23 17.73
C LEU A 790 -51.13 31.10 18.61
N SER A 791 -51.08 30.04 19.42
CA SER A 791 -49.95 29.73 20.29
C SER A 791 -49.60 28.24 20.23
N LYS A 792 -48.41 27.90 20.76
CA LYS A 792 -47.90 26.50 20.80
C LYS A 792 -47.91 25.81 19.44
N LEU A 793 -47.56 26.58 18.38
CA LEU A 793 -47.50 26.00 17.03
C LEU A 793 -46.35 25.02 16.96
N GLU A 794 -46.66 23.78 16.66
CA GLU A 794 -45.72 22.70 16.45
C GLU A 794 -46.09 21.96 15.14
N ILE A 795 -45.06 21.75 14.28
CA ILE A 795 -45.24 20.99 13.03
C ILE A 795 -44.33 19.77 13.11
N GLU A 796 -44.95 18.60 13.23
CA GLU A 796 -44.24 17.32 13.23
C GLU A 796 -44.15 16.74 11.83
N ASN A 797 -43.07 15.99 11.56
CA ASN A 797 -42.86 15.33 10.29
C ASN A 797 -42.89 16.28 9.08
N LEU A 798 -42.34 17.48 9.25
CA LEU A 798 -42.36 18.57 8.25
C LEU A 798 -41.98 18.13 6.82
N PHE A 799 -41.07 17.18 6.71
CA PHE A 799 -40.55 16.70 5.40
C PHE A 799 -41.16 15.35 4.98
N SER A 800 -42.18 14.86 5.66
CA SER A 800 -42.90 13.64 5.28
C SER A 800 -44.09 13.95 4.38
N GLU A 801 -44.72 12.94 3.83
CA GLU A 801 -45.95 13.08 3.02
C GLU A 801 -47.18 13.47 3.87
N LEU A 802 -47.13 13.24 5.17
CA LEU A 802 -48.24 13.51 6.11
C LEU A 802 -47.74 14.35 7.31
N PRO A 803 -47.49 15.66 7.14
CA PRO A 803 -47.14 16.50 8.25
C PRO A 803 -48.32 16.66 9.22
N SER A 804 -48.00 16.76 10.51
CA SER A 804 -48.99 17.01 11.58
C SER A 804 -48.76 18.40 12.17
N ILE A 805 -49.78 19.20 12.25
CA ILE A 805 -49.75 20.55 12.80
C ILE A 805 -50.48 20.55 14.13
N LYS A 806 -49.79 20.96 15.19
CA LYS A 806 -50.37 21.15 16.54
C LYS A 806 -50.39 22.62 16.90
N MET A 807 -51.50 23.12 17.45
CA MET A 807 -51.61 24.51 17.90
C MET A 807 -52.70 24.68 18.93
N SER A 808 -52.68 25.84 19.60
CA SER A 808 -53.80 26.32 20.37
C SER A 808 -54.24 27.70 19.84
N ALA A 809 -55.53 27.95 19.83
CA ALA A 809 -56.11 29.17 19.29
C ALA A 809 -57.03 29.81 20.34
N LYS A 810 -56.96 31.14 20.45
CA LYS A 810 -57.91 31.97 21.27
C LYS A 810 -58.60 32.97 20.32
N LEU A 811 -59.89 32.93 20.36
CA LEU A 811 -60.80 33.82 19.58
C LEU A 811 -61.22 34.95 20.47
N GLU A 812 -61.05 36.21 20.05
CA GLU A 812 -61.41 37.38 20.78
C GLU A 812 -62.25 38.29 19.90
N SER A 813 -63.49 38.55 20.31
CA SER A 813 -64.40 39.48 19.65
C SER A 813 -64.71 39.15 18.21
N ILE A 814 -64.82 37.90 17.80
CA ILE A 814 -65.15 37.48 16.45
C ILE A 814 -66.54 37.77 16.07
N ASP A 815 -66.78 38.49 15.01
CA ASP A 815 -68.08 38.79 14.45
C ASP A 815 -68.73 37.56 13.84
N LEU A 816 -69.70 37.01 14.50
CA LEU A 816 -70.45 35.85 14.05
C LEU A 816 -71.16 36.04 12.73
N GLU A 817 -71.50 37.23 12.29
CA GLU A 817 -72.12 37.45 10.98
C GLU A 817 -71.10 37.23 9.85
N GLN A 818 -69.92 37.76 10.01
CA GLN A 818 -68.84 37.56 9.07
C GLN A 818 -68.41 36.10 9.02
N LEU A 819 -68.29 35.46 10.19
CA LEU A 819 -67.89 34.03 10.32
C LEU A 819 -68.97 33.15 9.64
N SER A 820 -70.30 33.32 10.03
CA SER A 820 -71.37 32.48 9.52
C SER A 820 -71.54 32.63 7.99
N LYS A 821 -71.39 33.83 7.48
CA LYS A 821 -71.47 34.14 6.04
C LYS A 821 -70.35 33.49 5.28
N THR A 822 -69.15 33.57 5.79
CA THR A 822 -67.99 32.92 5.14
C THR A 822 -68.14 31.42 4.99
N PHE A 823 -68.69 30.76 5.98
CA PHE A 823 -68.94 29.30 5.95
C PHE A 823 -70.33 28.93 5.38
N ALA A 824 -71.06 29.87 4.83
CA ALA A 824 -72.40 29.65 4.29
C ALA A 824 -73.38 29.01 5.31
N PHE A 825 -73.26 29.42 6.60
CA PHE A 825 -73.92 28.77 7.71
C PHE A 825 -75.25 29.52 8.02
N GLY A 826 -75.73 30.35 7.13
CA GLY A 826 -76.85 31.29 7.36
C GLY A 826 -76.37 32.58 8.05
N ARG A 827 -77.28 33.41 8.50
CA ARG A 827 -76.89 34.67 9.18
C ARG A 827 -77.03 34.49 10.73
N ILE A 828 -75.90 34.65 11.41
CA ILE A 828 -75.84 34.67 12.87
C ILE A 828 -75.16 35.96 13.31
N SER A 829 -75.83 36.90 13.96
CA SER A 829 -75.26 38.15 14.46
C SER A 829 -74.89 37.97 15.95
N GLY A 830 -73.83 38.61 16.37
CA GLY A 830 -73.30 38.49 17.75
C GLY A 830 -71.77 38.47 17.73
N ILE A 831 -71.17 38.39 18.90
CA ILE A 831 -69.72 38.30 19.10
C ILE A 831 -69.44 36.92 19.69
N LEU A 832 -68.47 36.21 19.10
CA LEU A 832 -67.97 34.95 19.54
C LEU A 832 -66.55 35.11 20.20
N GLU A 833 -66.42 34.49 21.33
CA GLU A 833 -65.16 34.34 22.04
C GLU A 833 -64.97 32.86 22.39
N GLY A 834 -63.70 32.48 22.71
CA GLY A 834 -63.41 31.15 23.20
C GLY A 834 -61.98 30.66 22.88
N THR A 835 -61.78 29.43 23.13
CA THR A 835 -60.50 28.78 22.97
C THR A 835 -60.62 27.44 22.19
N ILE A 836 -59.60 27.14 21.39
CA ILE A 836 -59.38 25.82 20.81
C ILE A 836 -58.01 25.38 21.28
N GLU A 837 -57.96 24.43 22.17
CA GLU A 837 -56.74 23.91 22.75
C GLU A 837 -56.37 22.57 22.13
N ASP A 838 -55.06 22.28 22.11
CA ASP A 838 -54.52 21.02 21.65
C ASP A 838 -55.06 20.57 20.26
N LEU A 839 -55.26 21.52 19.37
CA LEU A 839 -55.70 21.25 18.01
C LEU A 839 -54.57 20.52 17.27
N VAL A 840 -54.82 19.32 16.77
CA VAL A 840 -53.95 18.55 15.90
C VAL A 840 -54.63 18.39 14.55
N ILE A 841 -53.94 18.85 13.50
CA ILE A 841 -54.38 18.70 12.11
C ILE A 841 -53.43 17.71 11.43
N THR A 842 -53.95 16.62 10.87
CA THR A 842 -53.23 15.63 10.08
C THR A 842 -53.94 15.45 8.75
N ASP A 843 -53.23 15.48 7.64
CA ASP A 843 -53.79 15.40 6.29
C ASP A 843 -54.92 16.45 6.07
N GLY A 844 -54.71 17.66 6.57
CA GLY A 844 -55.65 18.78 6.43
C GLY A 844 -56.92 18.64 7.26
N GLN A 845 -57.09 17.61 8.09
CA GLN A 845 -58.26 17.38 8.92
C GLN A 845 -57.91 17.38 10.42
N PRO A 846 -58.77 18.01 11.28
CA PRO A 846 -58.60 17.91 12.71
C PRO A 846 -58.71 16.44 13.20
N SER A 847 -57.69 15.97 13.92
CA SER A 847 -57.66 14.63 14.54
C SER A 847 -57.83 14.66 16.07
N GLN A 848 -57.46 15.79 16.68
CA GLN A 848 -57.64 16.04 18.12
C GLN A 848 -57.90 17.52 18.34
N MET A 849 -58.78 17.90 19.26
CA MET A 849 -58.96 19.25 19.77
C MET A 849 -59.83 19.27 21.04
N ARG A 850 -59.66 20.35 21.80
CA ARG A 850 -60.62 20.80 22.82
C ARG A 850 -61.04 22.20 22.47
N ALA A 851 -62.28 22.40 22.16
CA ALA A 851 -62.84 23.71 21.84
C ALA A 851 -63.89 24.12 22.91
N ASP A 852 -63.85 25.39 23.30
CA ASP A 852 -64.90 26.09 24.12
C ASP A 852 -65.18 27.40 23.43
N LEU A 853 -66.26 27.44 22.67
CA LEU A 853 -66.66 28.60 21.85
C LEU A 853 -68.06 29.06 22.31
N HIS A 854 -68.15 30.33 22.63
CA HIS A 854 -69.44 30.88 23.14
C HIS A 854 -69.63 32.34 22.76
N SER A 855 -70.89 32.71 22.58
CA SER A 855 -71.23 34.11 22.33
C SER A 855 -71.15 34.94 23.61
N VAL A 856 -70.66 36.19 23.46
CA VAL A 856 -70.61 37.15 24.56
C VAL A 856 -71.56 38.33 24.27
N GLN A 857 -72.27 38.81 25.26
CA GLN A 857 -73.09 39.99 25.11
C GLN A 857 -72.27 41.24 25.11
N ARG A 858 -72.42 42.04 24.04
CA ARG A 858 -71.85 43.41 23.98
C ARG A 858 -72.87 44.50 23.71
N SER A 859 -72.75 45.63 24.34
CA SER A 859 -73.62 46.80 24.14
C SER A 859 -73.56 47.24 22.66
N GLY A 860 -74.71 47.36 22.03
CA GLY A 860 -74.89 47.80 20.63
C GLY A 860 -74.76 46.63 19.60
N VAL A 861 -74.58 45.35 20.02
CA VAL A 861 -74.57 44.22 19.13
C VAL A 861 -75.76 43.30 19.33
N ASP A 862 -76.65 43.22 18.33
CA ASP A 862 -77.85 42.36 18.41
C ASP A 862 -77.44 40.90 18.21
N GLN A 863 -77.88 40.01 19.13
CA GLN A 863 -77.70 38.59 19.03
C GLN A 863 -78.96 37.97 18.36
N ARG A 864 -78.78 37.67 17.05
CA ARG A 864 -79.82 37.04 16.23
C ARG A 864 -79.35 35.92 15.43
N ILE A 865 -80.15 34.88 15.23
CA ILE A 865 -79.89 33.73 14.37
C ILE A 865 -81.03 33.60 13.34
N SER A 866 -80.66 33.46 12.06
CA SER A 866 -81.68 33.29 10.99
C SER A 866 -82.24 31.86 11.06
N VAL A 867 -83.44 31.69 10.51
CA VAL A 867 -84.06 30.39 10.37
C VAL A 867 -83.17 29.38 9.60
N ASP A 868 -82.48 29.81 8.55
CA ASP A 868 -81.58 29.02 7.80
C ASP A 868 -80.37 28.53 8.68
N ALA A 869 -79.78 29.40 9.48
CA ALA A 869 -78.75 29.08 10.39
C ALA A 869 -79.22 28.10 11.51
N LEU A 870 -80.41 28.28 11.96
CA LEU A 870 -81.08 27.45 13.00
C LEU A 870 -81.28 26.02 12.48
N ASN A 871 -81.76 25.86 11.21
CA ASN A 871 -81.97 24.59 10.56
C ASN A 871 -80.62 23.91 10.39
N LYS A 872 -79.57 24.57 9.91
CA LYS A 872 -78.24 24.00 9.72
C LYS A 872 -77.63 23.56 11.04
N ILE A 873 -77.72 24.31 12.10
CA ILE A 873 -77.26 23.85 13.45
C ILE A 873 -78.05 22.61 13.91
N THR A 874 -79.34 22.53 13.65
CA THR A 874 -80.15 21.38 13.98
C THR A 874 -79.82 20.16 13.23
N VAL A 875 -79.58 20.30 11.92
CA VAL A 875 -79.05 19.14 11.11
C VAL A 875 -77.71 18.68 11.63
N LEU A 876 -76.81 19.53 12.01
CA LEU A 876 -75.56 19.15 12.61
C LEU A 876 -75.68 18.40 13.94
N SER A 877 -76.62 18.85 14.82
CA SER A 877 -76.81 18.29 16.15
C SER A 877 -77.63 17.01 16.16
N SER A 878 -78.65 16.88 15.32
CA SER A 878 -79.57 15.74 15.27
C SER A 878 -79.45 14.84 14.06
N GLY A 879 -78.80 15.31 12.97
CA GLY A 879 -78.71 14.61 11.69
C GLY A 879 -79.95 14.65 10.83
N GLN A 880 -81.00 15.34 11.32
CA GLN A 880 -82.31 15.47 10.66
C GLN A 880 -82.66 16.96 10.50
N GLU A 881 -83.31 17.24 9.35
CA GLU A 881 -83.84 18.56 9.17
C GLU A 881 -84.88 18.85 10.25
N ALA A 882 -84.90 20.09 10.80
CA ALA A 882 -85.86 20.52 11.77
C ALA A 882 -87.21 20.51 11.07
N GLY A 883 -88.02 19.50 11.39
CA GLY A 883 -89.24 19.21 10.71
C GLY A 883 -90.29 20.36 10.80
N ALA A 884 -91.49 20.13 10.34
CA ALA A 884 -92.61 21.11 10.16
C ALA A 884 -92.86 22.11 11.29
N LEU A 885 -92.31 21.91 12.49
CA LEU A 885 -92.39 22.85 13.64
C LEU A 885 -91.74 24.22 13.38
N TYR A 886 -90.57 24.23 12.64
CA TYR A 886 -89.97 25.52 12.31
C TYR A 886 -90.48 26.10 10.99
N GLY A 887 -90.97 25.26 10.02
CA GLY A 887 -91.58 25.67 8.78
C GLY A 887 -92.77 26.61 8.93
N GLY A 888 -93.58 26.39 9.98
CA GLY A 888 -94.71 27.25 10.32
C GLY A 888 -94.29 28.65 10.92
N LEU A 889 -93.20 28.64 11.68
CA LEU A 889 -92.64 29.84 12.28
C LEU A 889 -91.79 30.67 11.29
N ALA A 890 -91.14 30.03 10.25
CA ALA A 890 -90.37 30.67 9.21
C ALA A 890 -91.18 31.58 8.25
N GLY A 891 -92.49 31.40 8.19
CA GLY A 891 -93.39 32.33 7.45
C GLY A 891 -93.67 33.65 8.16
N PHE A 892 -93.33 33.74 9.47
CA PHE A 892 -93.61 34.95 10.30
C PHE A 892 -92.34 35.67 10.78
N PHE A 893 -91.24 34.98 10.90
CA PHE A 893 -89.95 35.50 11.42
C PHE A 893 -88.75 35.10 10.58
N ASP A 894 -87.95 36.07 10.16
CA ASP A 894 -86.68 35.82 9.38
C ASP A 894 -85.51 35.40 10.30
N SER A 895 -85.63 35.78 11.59
CA SER A 895 -84.55 35.50 12.57
C SER A 895 -85.07 35.53 14.01
N PHE A 896 -84.46 34.85 14.95
CA PHE A 896 -84.71 34.73 16.34
C PHE A 896 -83.64 35.36 17.18
N ARG A 897 -83.99 35.97 18.33
CA ARG A 897 -83.00 36.46 19.32
C ARG A 897 -82.56 35.31 20.19
N TYR A 898 -81.28 35.23 20.47
CA TYR A 898 -80.71 34.28 21.39
C TYR A 898 -79.98 35.01 22.52
N SER A 899 -79.87 34.35 23.72
CA SER A 899 -79.15 34.87 24.87
C SER A 899 -77.70 34.27 24.92
N LYS A 900 -77.55 32.97 24.56
CA LYS A 900 -76.29 32.24 24.48
C LYS A 900 -76.32 31.38 23.29
N LEU A 901 -75.18 31.36 22.62
CA LEU A 901 -74.84 30.43 21.51
C LEU A 901 -73.44 29.94 21.70
N GLY A 902 -73.23 28.62 21.52
CA GLY A 902 -71.89 28.04 21.55
C GLY A 902 -71.93 26.62 21.90
N PHE A 903 -70.67 26.06 22.02
CA PHE A 903 -70.46 24.63 22.31
C PHE A 903 -69.09 24.38 22.95
N LYS A 904 -68.98 23.32 23.69
CA LYS A 904 -67.68 22.69 24.08
C LYS A 904 -67.57 21.39 23.35
N ALA A 905 -66.42 21.18 22.73
CA ALA A 905 -66.13 20.01 21.91
C ALA A 905 -64.76 19.37 22.29
N VAL A 906 -64.76 18.05 22.37
CA VAL A 906 -63.55 17.27 22.55
C VAL A 906 -63.45 16.23 21.43
N LEU A 907 -62.52 16.38 20.58
CA LEU A 907 -62.23 15.43 19.50
C LEU A 907 -61.00 14.57 19.87
N ARG A 908 -61.15 13.25 19.76
CA ARG A 908 -60.03 12.30 19.83
C ARG A 908 -60.30 11.09 18.95
N ASN A 909 -59.41 10.79 18.04
CA ASN A 909 -59.45 9.61 17.17
C ASN A 909 -60.81 9.41 16.49
N ASP A 910 -61.29 10.42 15.74
CA ASP A 910 -62.60 10.47 15.05
C ASP A 910 -63.82 10.50 15.98
N ARG A 911 -63.64 10.48 17.31
CA ARG A 911 -64.74 10.56 18.28
C ARG A 911 -64.84 11.96 18.79
N LEU A 912 -65.88 12.66 18.38
CA LEU A 912 -66.25 14.01 18.85
C LEU A 912 -67.31 13.92 19.98
N THR A 913 -66.95 14.46 21.13
CA THR A 913 -67.91 14.68 22.23
C THR A 913 -68.33 16.15 22.20
N LEU A 914 -69.61 16.44 22.10
CA LEU A 914 -70.16 17.76 22.01
C LEU A 914 -71.02 18.07 23.24
N ARG A 915 -70.82 19.23 23.88
CA ARG A 915 -71.61 19.76 24.96
C ARG A 915 -72.12 21.17 24.60
N GLY A 916 -73.25 21.56 25.10
CA GLY A 916 -73.75 22.86 24.87
C GLY A 916 -73.14 23.95 25.76
N VAL A 917 -73.60 25.22 25.59
CA VAL A 917 -73.24 26.35 26.45
C VAL A 917 -73.97 26.28 27.81
N GLU A 918 -75.03 25.49 27.85
CA GLU A 918 -75.88 25.34 29.06
C GLU A 918 -76.48 23.92 29.08
N SER A 919 -76.51 23.26 30.21
CA SER A 919 -77.07 21.92 30.37
C SER A 919 -78.41 22.01 31.07
N GLN A 920 -79.46 21.39 30.55
CA GLN A 920 -80.76 21.31 31.13
C GLN A 920 -81.17 19.87 31.30
N GLY A 921 -80.87 19.30 32.46
CA GLY A 921 -80.99 17.88 32.70
C GLY A 921 -80.02 17.10 31.91
N GLU A 922 -80.42 16.05 31.08
CA GLU A 922 -79.61 15.30 30.17
C GLU A 922 -79.38 16.01 28.78
N ASN A 923 -80.08 17.14 28.60
CA ASN A 923 -80.00 17.86 27.32
C ASN A 923 -78.94 18.97 27.35
N GLU A 924 -78.10 19.00 26.26
CA GLU A 924 -77.14 20.05 26.04
C GLU A 924 -77.71 21.13 25.11
N LEU A 925 -77.79 22.39 25.54
CA LEU A 925 -78.31 23.53 24.78
C LEU A 925 -77.18 24.22 24.00
N LEU A 926 -77.15 24.12 22.66
CA LEU A 926 -76.24 24.81 21.78
C LEU A 926 -76.65 26.30 21.53
N VAL A 927 -77.95 26.53 21.51
CA VAL A 927 -78.53 27.83 21.39
C VAL A 927 -79.64 27.98 22.51
N VAL A 928 -79.49 29.01 23.31
CA VAL A 928 -80.41 29.41 24.32
C VAL A 928 -81.19 30.63 23.83
N GLY A 929 -82.49 30.53 23.66
CA GLY A 929 -83.33 31.65 23.18
C GLY A 929 -83.34 32.78 24.20
N SER A 930 -83.76 34.02 23.75
CA SER A 930 -83.98 35.15 24.56
C SER A 930 -85.30 35.01 25.32
N PHE A 931 -85.44 35.75 26.42
CA PHE A 931 -86.67 35.79 27.29
C PHE A 931 -87.92 36.25 26.55
N LEU A 932 -87.77 37.01 25.48
CA LEU A 932 -88.98 37.49 24.70
C LEU A 932 -89.42 36.41 23.70
N PRO A 933 -90.66 36.05 23.64
CA PRO A 933 -91.24 35.09 22.68
C PRO A 933 -91.09 35.53 21.21
N PRO A 934 -90.87 34.62 20.23
CA PRO A 934 -90.79 33.18 20.46
C PRO A 934 -89.41 32.79 20.93
N THR A 935 -89.26 31.99 21.99
CA THR A 935 -88.06 31.46 22.56
C THR A 935 -87.71 30.20 21.83
N VAL A 936 -86.55 30.10 21.19
CA VAL A 936 -86.10 28.95 20.40
C VAL A 936 -84.76 28.41 21.03
N ASN A 937 -84.83 27.20 21.55
CA ASN A 937 -83.68 26.48 22.07
C ASN A 937 -83.26 25.41 21.08
N ILE A 938 -81.95 25.28 20.78
CA ILE A 938 -81.45 24.12 20.03
C ILE A 938 -80.75 23.18 21.03
N VAL A 939 -81.29 21.98 21.08
CA VAL A 939 -80.79 20.91 21.94
C VAL A 939 -79.94 19.91 21.12
N SER A 940 -78.82 19.56 21.66
CA SER A 940 -78.07 18.45 21.14
C SER A 940 -78.41 17.18 21.91
N HIS A 941 -79.01 16.19 21.23
CA HIS A 941 -79.35 14.90 21.80
C HIS A 941 -78.14 13.89 21.59
N THR A 942 -77.22 14.23 20.79
CA THR A 942 -76.07 13.36 20.46
C THR A 942 -74.84 13.94 21.12
N GLN A 943 -74.44 13.37 22.29
CA GLN A 943 -73.26 13.80 23.00
C GLN A 943 -71.99 13.31 22.37
N VAL A 944 -72.00 12.21 21.55
CA VAL A 944 -70.83 11.62 20.91
C VAL A 944 -71.15 11.25 19.44
N ILE A 945 -70.37 11.77 18.50
CA ILE A 945 -70.53 11.48 17.06
C ILE A 945 -69.14 11.20 16.45
N ALA A 946 -69.13 10.41 15.40
CA ALA A 946 -67.90 10.32 14.59
C ALA A 946 -67.62 11.65 13.88
N PHE A 947 -66.43 12.22 13.99
CA PHE A 947 -66.06 13.50 13.36
C PHE A 947 -66.20 13.43 11.84
N SER A 948 -65.81 12.32 11.25
CA SER A 948 -66.01 12.03 9.83
C SER A 948 -67.46 12.11 9.38
N GLU A 949 -68.39 11.70 10.24
CA GLU A 949 -69.84 11.85 9.98
C GLU A 949 -70.29 13.32 10.05
N LEU A 950 -69.73 14.08 11.04
CA LEU A 950 -70.01 15.52 11.13
C LEU A 950 -69.54 16.25 9.86
N VAL A 951 -68.35 15.96 9.40
CA VAL A 951 -67.81 16.53 8.14
C VAL A 951 -68.71 16.21 6.95
N ARG A 952 -69.13 14.96 6.80
CA ARG A 952 -70.12 14.61 5.76
C ARG A 952 -71.45 15.37 5.85
N ARG A 953 -71.93 15.64 7.07
CA ARG A 953 -73.14 16.48 7.25
C ARG A 953 -72.92 17.90 6.82
N LEU A 954 -71.73 18.47 7.15
CA LEU A 954 -71.36 19.82 6.72
C LEU A 954 -71.20 19.93 5.21
N GLU A 955 -70.67 18.92 4.53
CA GLU A 955 -70.57 18.89 3.07
C GLU A 955 -71.95 18.84 2.39
N ARG A 956 -72.90 18.05 2.90
CA ARG A 956 -74.30 18.05 2.43
C ARG A 956 -74.96 19.43 2.55
N ILE A 957 -74.74 20.13 3.66
CA ILE A 957 -75.20 21.51 3.88
C ILE A 957 -74.72 22.51 2.86
N LYS A 958 -73.48 22.29 2.34
CA LYS A 958 -72.87 23.13 1.30
C LYS A 958 -73.42 22.85 -0.10
N THR A 959 -73.79 21.62 -0.39
CA THR A 959 -74.20 21.16 -1.74
C THR A 959 -75.70 21.40 -1.99
N ASP A 960 -76.52 21.42 -0.99
CA ASP A 960 -77.98 21.75 -1.11
C ASP A 960 -78.15 23.25 -1.35
N LYS A 961 -78.07 23.73 -2.61
CA LYS A 961 -78.66 25.01 -3.01
C LYS A 961 -80.19 24.91 -2.86
N PRO A 962 -80.83 25.84 -2.17
CA PRO A 962 -82.30 25.84 -2.16
C PRO A 962 -82.83 26.04 -3.57
N ALA A 963 -83.56 25.08 -4.12
CA ALA A 963 -84.34 25.28 -5.35
C ALA A 963 -85.38 26.35 -5.01
N ILE A 964 -85.08 27.60 -5.42
CA ILE A 964 -86.06 28.64 -5.43
C ILE A 964 -87.10 28.21 -6.48
N LYS A 965 -88.29 27.81 -6.05
CA LYS A 965 -89.49 27.83 -6.85
C LYS A 965 -90.25 29.16 -6.58
#